data_bad5a04c042f91bbdbaa530872394df4
#
_entry.id   bad5a04c042f91bbdbaa530872394df4
#
_cell.length_a   1.000
_cell.length_b   1.000
_cell.length_c   1.000
_cell.angle_alpha   90.00
_cell.angle_beta   90.00
_cell.angle_gamma   90.00
#
_symmetry.space_group_name_H-M   'P 1'
#
loop_
_entity.id
_entity.type
_entity.pdbx_description
1 polymer ?
#
loop_
_entity_poly.entity_id
_entity_poly.type
_entity_poly.pdbx_seq_one_letter_code
_entity_poly.pdbx_strand_id
1 'polypeptide(L)'
;MSDRRRGAPRLGGLPGWTAIAAVATAQLSLLPIPASILHASAPLLALGSLMLLLLPPPQRANLRATNLFRAALLGALLISARIALLGLPVPPADSAATLVPAGEVRGQVEALLAPLRGAQRFIVEINGVHIQVEAPPNPSLRTGDTIIATLVQRSVTPDTQERLRIRGISASARTRSVQLISRGSPLESLRAALGDAIERVLPAPAGGLAAAIVIGLRERVDERLATDFTATGLGHVVALSGWNVAITMAVADRFTKRLPAKHRRPLLIVVAIAYGLFAGASASVIRASFMAAAALIGAASGRPGSGAVALSHAVLALMVLDPAIAADPGFRLSALATAGLLAKSQRWSDRAAALGDRIPKHFRAAWSLIGGDIAVSLAAQAATLGLVIALFGRVAVWSIPLTLLIAPLIAPATAAAILATIAGELVRMVPPQLAVVPSLLALPAAALFSAAAWIAQVGAHLPAGDIEVPRGATLAVGLALGAFGIWLLLRDEPQSTPAHAAEDVVSSSPMSQRLASGIAALIAVSALTSLGNAVPRGSLRITTLDVGQGDAILIEVSGRRMLIDGGPDPARLSTELDRIIPAWDRRIDLLVASHPHEDHLAGLPKLLDRYRISSVIGSEDRGGGPAASSWREILAASRIAYHQVFTGDRFQLGAARLSVLWPDESYLSLPPGNDGRALNDRSIVLRLDIPGFSALFTGDIESDIDPRILRNITAPVDVLKAPHHGSKGAASRALLGALNPRVSVVSVGVNNSYGHPATETIARLGERGGVVERTDLNGTVTITVPLQQPHYIRIESQKGIRAAPARSTIGRRAPSAVAADAIWPTRLASVSTGSGGSGCPIPRARIRPWERHRYS
;
A
#
# COMPACT_ATOMS: atom_id res chain seq x y z
N MET A 1 -62.29 8.45 4.05
CA MET A 1 -62.14 7.12 3.45
C MET A 1 -61.30 7.22 2.21
N SER A 2 -60.04 6.95 2.28
CA SER A 2 -59.18 6.57 1.14
C SER A 2 -57.95 5.84 1.70
N ASP A 3 -58.11 4.54 1.61
CA ASP A 3 -57.11 3.53 1.99
C ASP A 3 -55.90 3.60 1.03
N ARG A 4 -54.94 4.47 1.32
CA ARG A 4 -53.64 4.46 0.64
C ARG A 4 -52.82 3.34 1.24
N ARG A 5 -52.98 2.10 0.79
CA ARG A 5 -52.04 1.01 0.94
C ARG A 5 -50.67 1.48 0.41
N ARG A 6 -49.80 1.93 1.31
CA ARG A 6 -48.37 2.14 1.03
C ARG A 6 -47.80 0.75 0.84
N GLY A 7 -47.69 0.32 -0.40
CA GLY A 7 -47.02 -0.94 -0.73
C GLY A 7 -45.54 -0.92 -0.36
N ALA A 8 -45.00 -2.12 -0.12
CA ALA A 8 -43.61 -2.38 0.15
C ALA A 8 -42.68 -1.60 -0.80
N PRO A 9 -41.45 -1.20 -0.38
CA PRO A 9 -40.48 -0.55 -1.25
C PRO A 9 -40.17 -1.51 -2.41
N ARG A 10 -40.70 -1.22 -3.56
CA ARG A 10 -40.55 -1.98 -4.78
C ARG A 10 -39.22 -1.62 -5.38
N LEU A 11 -38.44 -2.60 -5.81
CA LEU A 11 -37.14 -2.47 -6.54
C LEU A 11 -37.27 -1.35 -7.62
N GLY A 12 -36.99 -0.09 -7.23
CA GLY A 12 -36.91 1.08 -8.10
C GLY A 12 -38.01 1.33 -9.15
N GLY A 13 -39.13 0.57 -9.14
CA GLY A 13 -40.17 0.63 -10.17
C GLY A 13 -39.64 0.29 -11.58
N LEU A 14 -40.14 1.00 -12.60
CA LEU A 14 -39.73 0.83 -14.00
C LEU A 14 -38.21 0.98 -14.22
N PRO A 15 -37.52 1.99 -13.64
CA PRO A 15 -36.05 2.12 -13.80
C PRO A 15 -35.26 0.92 -13.26
N GLY A 16 -35.75 0.29 -12.18
CA GLY A 16 -35.09 -0.90 -11.61
C GLY A 16 -35.09 -2.09 -12.56
N TRP A 17 -36.19 -2.37 -13.17
CA TRP A 17 -36.34 -3.46 -14.15
C TRP A 17 -35.55 -3.17 -15.44
N THR A 18 -35.49 -1.91 -15.88
CA THR A 18 -34.68 -1.50 -17.02
C THR A 18 -33.19 -1.74 -16.72
N ALA A 19 -32.73 -1.39 -15.53
CA ALA A 19 -31.35 -1.61 -15.10
C ALA A 19 -31.02 -3.11 -14.99
N ILE A 20 -31.91 -3.93 -14.42
CA ILE A 20 -31.72 -5.38 -14.31
C ILE A 20 -31.60 -6.02 -15.71
N ALA A 21 -32.45 -5.66 -16.63
CA ALA A 21 -32.41 -6.18 -18.01
C ALA A 21 -31.16 -5.70 -18.75
N ALA A 22 -30.73 -4.47 -18.53
CA ALA A 22 -29.49 -3.96 -19.08
C ALA A 22 -28.26 -4.77 -18.58
N VAL A 23 -28.18 -5.04 -17.27
CA VAL A 23 -27.13 -5.90 -16.69
C VAL A 23 -27.18 -7.31 -17.28
N ALA A 24 -28.38 -7.92 -17.35
CA ALA A 24 -28.52 -9.27 -17.91
C ALA A 24 -28.10 -9.32 -19.38
N THR A 25 -28.49 -8.33 -20.19
CA THR A 25 -28.09 -8.26 -21.61
C THR A 25 -26.58 -8.06 -21.75
N ALA A 26 -25.98 -7.19 -20.95
CA ALA A 26 -24.54 -6.99 -20.92
C ALA A 26 -23.78 -8.26 -20.48
N GLN A 27 -24.29 -8.99 -19.48
CA GLN A 27 -23.70 -10.26 -19.05
C GLN A 27 -23.77 -11.33 -20.14
N LEU A 28 -24.88 -11.45 -20.85
CA LEU A 28 -25.01 -12.38 -21.96
C LEU A 28 -24.04 -12.06 -23.11
N SER A 29 -23.79 -10.77 -23.37
CA SER A 29 -22.82 -10.35 -24.39
C SER A 29 -21.36 -10.63 -24.04
N LEU A 30 -21.08 -10.91 -22.78
CA LEU A 30 -19.72 -11.27 -22.28
C LEU A 30 -19.49 -12.78 -22.18
N LEU A 31 -20.45 -13.60 -22.57
CA LEU A 31 -20.25 -15.03 -22.73
C LEU A 31 -19.19 -15.28 -23.85
N PRO A 32 -18.48 -16.43 -23.83
CA PRO A 32 -17.49 -16.77 -24.85
C PRO A 32 -18.19 -17.14 -26.17
N ILE A 33 -18.89 -16.16 -26.76
CA ILE A 33 -19.53 -16.25 -28.05
C ILE A 33 -18.61 -15.51 -29.04
N PRO A 34 -18.30 -16.04 -30.23
CA PRO A 34 -17.51 -15.35 -31.22
C PRO A 34 -18.02 -13.93 -31.47
N ALA A 35 -17.13 -12.95 -31.45
CA ALA A 35 -17.48 -11.53 -31.59
C ALA A 35 -18.33 -11.28 -32.89
N SER A 36 -18.08 -12.03 -33.96
CA SER A 36 -18.83 -12.00 -35.19
C SER A 36 -20.31 -12.37 -35.02
N ILE A 37 -20.61 -13.38 -34.18
CA ILE A 37 -21.99 -13.79 -33.89
C ILE A 37 -22.66 -12.72 -33.03
N LEU A 38 -21.95 -12.17 -32.04
CA LEU A 38 -22.45 -11.16 -31.13
C LEU A 38 -22.75 -9.85 -31.87
N HIS A 39 -21.86 -9.39 -32.75
CA HIS A 39 -22.10 -8.21 -33.61
C HIS A 39 -23.26 -8.41 -34.59
N ALA A 40 -23.41 -9.61 -35.13
CA ALA A 40 -24.54 -9.92 -36.00
C ALA A 40 -25.88 -10.03 -35.23
N SER A 41 -25.87 -10.54 -33.98
CA SER A 41 -27.09 -10.72 -33.20
C SER A 41 -27.53 -9.45 -32.45
N ALA A 42 -26.61 -8.54 -32.10
CA ALA A 42 -26.96 -7.33 -31.36
C ALA A 42 -27.97 -6.42 -32.07
N PRO A 43 -27.86 -6.15 -33.38
CA PRO A 43 -28.85 -5.39 -34.14
C PRO A 43 -30.22 -6.08 -34.17
N LEU A 44 -30.23 -7.42 -34.32
CA LEU A 44 -31.44 -8.22 -34.32
C LEU A 44 -32.19 -8.20 -32.98
N LEU A 45 -31.40 -8.30 -31.88
CA LEU A 45 -31.94 -8.17 -30.51
C LEU A 45 -32.46 -6.74 -30.25
N ALA A 46 -31.78 -5.72 -30.75
CA ALA A 46 -32.21 -4.36 -30.62
C ALA A 46 -33.51 -4.12 -31.40
N LEU A 47 -33.60 -4.61 -32.66
CA LEU A 47 -34.78 -4.50 -33.50
C LEU A 47 -35.96 -5.29 -32.88
N GLY A 48 -35.73 -6.53 -32.43
CA GLY A 48 -36.72 -7.35 -31.75
C GLY A 48 -37.25 -6.69 -30.48
N SER A 49 -36.36 -6.14 -29.65
CA SER A 49 -36.75 -5.40 -28.44
C SER A 49 -37.56 -4.14 -28.77
N LEU A 50 -37.19 -3.43 -29.84
CA LEU A 50 -37.92 -2.25 -30.31
C LEU A 50 -39.30 -2.63 -30.84
N MET A 51 -39.39 -3.67 -31.66
CA MET A 51 -40.70 -4.16 -32.18
C MET A 51 -41.63 -4.56 -31.04
N LEU A 52 -41.16 -5.31 -30.07
CA LEU A 52 -41.94 -5.72 -28.89
C LEU A 52 -42.38 -4.52 -28.01
N LEU A 53 -41.57 -3.46 -27.95
CA LEU A 53 -41.94 -2.22 -27.26
C LEU A 53 -43.06 -1.46 -27.95
N LEU A 54 -43.11 -1.52 -29.27
CA LEU A 54 -44.12 -0.82 -30.10
C LEU A 54 -45.41 -1.59 -30.19
N LEU A 55 -45.47 -2.91 -29.90
CA LEU A 55 -46.68 -3.68 -29.90
C LEU A 55 -47.69 -3.18 -28.82
N PRO A 56 -48.96 -3.08 -29.16
CA PRO A 56 -50.00 -2.75 -28.18
C PRO A 56 -50.10 -3.86 -27.12
N PRO A 57 -50.31 -3.52 -25.84
CA PRO A 57 -50.46 -4.52 -24.79
C PRO A 57 -51.72 -5.36 -25.04
N PRO A 58 -51.68 -6.67 -24.72
CA PRO A 58 -52.86 -7.50 -24.85
C PRO A 58 -54.01 -6.98 -23.96
N GLN A 59 -55.21 -6.97 -24.49
CA GLN A 59 -56.42 -6.33 -23.87
C GLN A 59 -56.73 -6.81 -22.45
N ARG A 60 -56.21 -7.95 -22.01
CA ARG A 60 -56.43 -8.53 -20.66
C ARG A 60 -55.15 -8.51 -19.78
N ALA A 61 -54.09 -7.85 -20.19
CA ALA A 61 -52.85 -7.86 -19.45
C ALA A 61 -52.90 -6.97 -18.21
N ASN A 62 -52.31 -7.44 -17.13
CA ASN A 62 -52.10 -6.61 -15.94
C ASN A 62 -51.19 -5.43 -16.31
N LEU A 63 -51.71 -4.21 -16.25
CA LEU A 63 -50.99 -2.97 -16.61
C LEU A 63 -49.60 -2.87 -15.93
N ARG A 64 -49.45 -3.42 -14.71
CA ARG A 64 -48.18 -3.44 -14.00
C ARG A 64 -47.21 -4.41 -14.64
N ALA A 65 -47.61 -5.61 -14.96
CA ALA A 65 -46.77 -6.62 -15.61
C ALA A 65 -46.31 -6.15 -16.99
N THR A 66 -47.23 -5.50 -17.75
CA THR A 66 -46.92 -4.92 -19.06
C THR A 66 -45.86 -3.82 -18.96
N ASN A 67 -46.00 -2.92 -17.99
CA ASN A 67 -45.02 -1.84 -17.78
C ASN A 67 -43.65 -2.36 -17.33
N LEU A 68 -43.62 -3.42 -16.49
CA LEU A 68 -42.36 -4.07 -16.09
C LEU A 68 -41.69 -4.74 -17.30
N PHE A 69 -42.47 -5.43 -18.14
CA PHE A 69 -41.94 -6.06 -19.34
C PHE A 69 -41.36 -5.04 -20.34
N ARG A 70 -42.10 -3.92 -20.56
CA ARG A 70 -41.62 -2.81 -21.39
C ARG A 70 -40.33 -2.17 -20.84
N ALA A 71 -40.22 -1.99 -19.55
CA ALA A 71 -39.04 -1.47 -18.93
C ALA A 71 -37.80 -2.42 -19.11
N ALA A 72 -38.02 -3.74 -19.00
CA ALA A 72 -37.00 -4.73 -19.28
C ALA A 72 -36.55 -4.71 -20.75
N LEU A 73 -37.50 -4.66 -21.69
CA LEU A 73 -37.23 -4.52 -23.12
C LEU A 73 -36.42 -3.25 -23.44
N LEU A 74 -36.73 -2.12 -22.78
CA LEU A 74 -35.98 -0.88 -22.95
C LEU A 74 -34.53 -1.03 -22.50
N GLY A 75 -34.26 -1.72 -21.39
CA GLY A 75 -32.92 -2.00 -20.93
C GLY A 75 -32.11 -2.87 -21.93
N ALA A 76 -32.77 -3.94 -22.44
CA ALA A 76 -32.17 -4.80 -23.44
C ALA A 76 -31.90 -4.05 -24.75
N LEU A 77 -32.87 -3.21 -25.21
CA LEU A 77 -32.73 -2.37 -26.40
C LEU A 77 -31.51 -1.43 -26.28
N LEU A 78 -31.40 -0.69 -25.16
CA LEU A 78 -30.31 0.27 -24.96
C LEU A 78 -28.94 -0.39 -25.04
N ILE A 79 -28.77 -1.53 -24.40
CA ILE A 79 -27.48 -2.23 -24.40
C ILE A 79 -27.20 -2.89 -25.74
N SER A 80 -28.19 -3.55 -26.36
CA SER A 80 -28.00 -4.18 -27.67
C SER A 80 -27.72 -3.14 -28.76
N ALA A 81 -28.43 -1.99 -28.73
CA ALA A 81 -28.14 -0.89 -29.66
C ALA A 81 -26.74 -0.29 -29.44
N ARG A 82 -26.31 -0.12 -28.17
CA ARG A 82 -24.96 0.33 -27.85
C ARG A 82 -23.89 -0.61 -28.41
N ILE A 83 -24.07 -1.94 -28.23
CA ILE A 83 -23.16 -2.96 -28.74
C ILE A 83 -23.16 -2.96 -30.28
N ALA A 84 -24.31 -2.84 -30.90
CA ALA A 84 -24.42 -2.79 -32.36
C ALA A 84 -23.76 -1.55 -32.97
N LEU A 85 -23.87 -0.37 -32.30
CA LEU A 85 -23.36 0.90 -32.82
C LEU A 85 -21.85 1.12 -32.56
N LEU A 86 -21.37 0.74 -31.38
CA LEU A 86 -20.04 1.09 -30.86
C LEU A 86 -19.16 -0.13 -30.59
N GLY A 87 -19.69 -1.35 -30.78
CA GLY A 87 -18.99 -2.58 -30.44
C GLY A 87 -18.85 -2.84 -28.93
N LEU A 88 -18.27 -3.98 -28.60
CA LEU A 88 -17.83 -4.28 -27.23
C LEU A 88 -16.39 -3.76 -27.07
N PRO A 89 -16.07 -3.14 -25.95
CA PRO A 89 -14.68 -2.78 -25.63
C PRO A 89 -13.82 -3.99 -25.22
N VAL A 90 -14.33 -5.22 -25.38
CA VAL A 90 -13.61 -6.44 -25.00
C VAL A 90 -12.78 -6.91 -26.18
N PRO A 91 -11.46 -7.13 -26.00
CA PRO A 91 -10.65 -7.78 -27.03
C PRO A 91 -11.22 -9.16 -27.37
N PRO A 92 -11.20 -9.59 -28.65
CA PRO A 92 -11.74 -10.88 -29.04
C PRO A 92 -11.07 -12.00 -28.25
N ALA A 93 -11.89 -12.90 -27.70
CA ALA A 93 -11.45 -14.06 -26.92
C ALA A 93 -10.60 -15.08 -27.70
N ASP A 94 -10.54 -14.94 -29.02
CA ASP A 94 -10.00 -15.91 -29.97
C ASP A 94 -8.62 -15.57 -30.55
N SER A 95 -7.96 -14.50 -30.12
CA SER A 95 -6.54 -14.38 -30.47
C SER A 95 -5.78 -15.46 -29.69
N ALA A 96 -5.52 -16.56 -30.40
CA ALA A 96 -4.57 -17.59 -29.98
C ALA A 96 -3.44 -16.96 -29.20
N ALA A 97 -3.16 -17.49 -28.02
CA ALA A 97 -2.11 -17.08 -27.08
C ALA A 97 -1.38 -15.83 -27.53
N THR A 98 -1.88 -14.65 -27.18
CA THR A 98 -1.24 -13.40 -27.59
C THR A 98 0.15 -13.44 -26.97
N LEU A 99 1.13 -13.82 -27.78
CA LEU A 99 2.52 -13.84 -27.38
C LEU A 99 2.84 -12.40 -26.96
N VAL A 100 3.40 -12.26 -25.79
CA VAL A 100 3.99 -10.99 -25.37
C VAL A 100 4.93 -10.56 -26.49
N PRO A 101 4.81 -9.35 -27.08
CA PRO A 101 5.66 -8.93 -28.17
C PRO A 101 7.13 -9.15 -27.80
N ALA A 102 7.88 -9.79 -28.67
CA ALA A 102 9.31 -10.00 -28.48
C ALA A 102 10.07 -8.68 -28.73
N GLY A 103 11.06 -8.39 -27.88
CA GLY A 103 11.89 -7.20 -28.00
C GLY A 103 11.41 -6.01 -27.16
N GLU A 104 11.93 -4.83 -27.50
CA GLU A 104 11.51 -3.59 -26.83
C GLU A 104 10.11 -3.17 -27.31
N VAL A 105 9.24 -2.96 -26.36
CA VAL A 105 7.85 -2.53 -26.61
C VAL A 105 7.60 -1.18 -25.96
N ARG A 106 6.86 -0.34 -26.67
CA ARG A 106 6.35 0.93 -26.14
C ARG A 106 4.89 0.77 -25.79
N GLY A 107 4.52 1.17 -24.58
CA GLY A 107 3.14 1.09 -24.12
C GLY A 107 2.81 2.18 -23.12
N GLN A 108 1.50 2.34 -22.83
CA GLN A 108 1.00 3.27 -21.82
C GLN A 108 0.55 2.49 -20.59
N VAL A 109 0.99 2.95 -19.41
CA VAL A 109 0.54 2.40 -18.12
C VAL A 109 -0.91 2.78 -17.88
N GLU A 110 -1.80 1.80 -17.92
CA GLU A 110 -3.23 2.02 -17.73
C GLU A 110 -3.62 2.06 -16.26
N ALA A 111 -3.07 1.16 -15.47
CA ALA A 111 -3.36 1.07 -14.05
C ALA A 111 -2.17 0.52 -13.26
N LEU A 112 -1.98 1.04 -12.05
CA LEU A 112 -1.06 0.46 -11.08
C LEU A 112 -1.79 -0.57 -10.20
N LEU A 113 -1.10 -1.65 -9.88
CA LEU A 113 -1.57 -2.71 -8.99
C LEU A 113 -0.77 -2.68 -7.69
N ALA A 114 -1.30 -3.28 -6.64
CA ALA A 114 -0.55 -3.43 -5.40
C ALA A 114 0.80 -4.10 -5.68
N PRO A 115 1.91 -3.59 -5.11
CA PRO A 115 3.23 -4.18 -5.29
C PRO A 115 3.27 -5.63 -4.80
N LEU A 116 4.23 -6.40 -5.28
CA LEU A 116 4.43 -7.78 -4.88
C LEU A 116 5.93 -8.03 -4.70
N ARG A 117 6.34 -8.43 -3.49
CA ARG A 117 7.74 -8.72 -3.16
C ARG A 117 8.72 -7.60 -3.57
N GLY A 118 8.31 -6.35 -3.35
CA GLY A 118 9.11 -5.17 -3.70
C GLY A 118 9.03 -4.75 -5.17
N ALA A 119 8.49 -5.59 -6.06
CA ALA A 119 8.29 -5.24 -7.46
C ALA A 119 7.03 -4.39 -7.65
N GLN A 120 7.10 -3.35 -8.49
CA GLN A 120 5.90 -2.66 -8.95
C GLN A 120 5.17 -3.50 -9.99
N ARG A 121 3.83 -3.43 -9.93
CA ARG A 121 2.96 -4.17 -10.87
C ARG A 121 2.01 -3.20 -11.52
N PHE A 122 1.83 -3.35 -12.81
CA PHE A 122 0.96 -2.47 -13.58
C PHE A 122 0.36 -3.19 -14.78
N ILE A 123 -0.70 -2.61 -15.32
CA ILE A 123 -1.28 -3.01 -16.59
C ILE A 123 -0.76 -2.01 -17.63
N VAL A 124 -0.21 -2.51 -18.72
CA VAL A 124 0.24 -1.72 -19.86
C VAL A 124 -0.60 -2.06 -21.08
N GLU A 125 -1.03 -1.04 -21.79
CA GLU A 125 -1.67 -1.17 -23.09
C GLU A 125 -0.61 -1.09 -24.18
N ILE A 126 -0.57 -2.12 -25.04
CA ILE A 126 0.33 -2.21 -26.18
C ILE A 126 -0.50 -2.62 -27.38
N ASN A 127 -0.68 -1.73 -28.35
CA ASN A 127 -1.47 -1.98 -29.56
C ASN A 127 -2.89 -2.52 -29.29
N GLY A 128 -3.58 -1.98 -28.27
CA GLY A 128 -4.92 -2.42 -27.89
C GLY A 128 -4.94 -3.73 -27.06
N VAL A 129 -3.79 -4.25 -26.66
CA VAL A 129 -3.68 -5.44 -25.81
C VAL A 129 -3.23 -5.03 -24.42
N HIS A 130 -3.95 -5.49 -23.39
CA HIS A 130 -3.63 -5.22 -22.00
C HIS A 130 -2.77 -6.35 -21.41
N ILE A 131 -1.59 -6.00 -20.94
CA ILE A 131 -0.62 -6.94 -20.37
C ILE A 131 -0.33 -6.55 -18.94
N GLN A 132 -0.43 -7.49 -18.02
CA GLN A 132 0.01 -7.27 -16.64
C GLN A 132 1.53 -7.48 -16.58
N VAL A 133 2.25 -6.44 -16.13
CA VAL A 133 3.71 -6.44 -16.05
C VAL A 133 4.16 -6.34 -14.58
N GLU A 134 5.18 -7.13 -14.24
CA GLU A 134 5.95 -7.04 -13.00
C GLU A 134 7.33 -6.47 -13.33
N ALA A 135 7.73 -5.39 -12.66
CA ALA A 135 8.96 -4.65 -12.92
C ALA A 135 9.67 -4.25 -11.61
N PRO A 136 10.95 -3.92 -11.63
CA PRO A 136 11.64 -3.30 -10.50
C PRO A 136 10.90 -2.05 -10.01
N PRO A 137 11.01 -1.66 -8.72
CA PRO A 137 10.30 -0.51 -8.16
C PRO A 137 10.75 0.84 -8.72
N ASN A 138 11.87 0.87 -9.42
CA ASN A 138 12.45 2.07 -10.02
C ASN A 138 12.59 1.94 -11.56
N PRO A 139 12.30 3.03 -12.31
CA PRO A 139 11.67 4.27 -11.85
C PRO A 139 10.24 4.04 -11.38
N SER A 140 9.79 4.82 -10.40
CA SER A 140 8.39 4.73 -9.95
C SER A 140 7.45 5.21 -11.06
N LEU A 141 6.52 4.37 -11.46
CA LEU A 141 5.55 4.63 -12.50
C LEU A 141 4.27 5.24 -11.94
N ARG A 142 3.51 5.88 -12.82
CA ARG A 142 2.18 6.45 -12.58
C ARG A 142 1.23 6.00 -13.67
N THR A 143 -0.05 5.99 -13.36
CA THR A 143 -1.08 5.78 -14.39
C THR A 143 -0.96 6.84 -15.47
N GLY A 144 -1.02 6.43 -16.73
CA GLY A 144 -0.86 7.29 -17.90
C GLY A 144 0.59 7.48 -18.37
N ASP A 145 1.60 7.01 -17.61
CA ASP A 145 3.00 7.09 -18.05
C ASP A 145 3.21 6.27 -19.35
N THR A 146 4.01 6.83 -20.26
CA THR A 146 4.47 6.09 -21.43
C THR A 146 5.84 5.50 -21.16
N ILE A 147 5.99 4.21 -21.39
CA ILE A 147 7.20 3.45 -21.08
C ILE A 147 7.72 2.67 -22.28
N ILE A 148 9.00 2.37 -22.22
CA ILE A 148 9.64 1.34 -23.05
C ILE A 148 10.16 0.25 -22.11
N ALA A 149 9.89 -1.01 -22.45
CA ALA A 149 10.37 -2.17 -21.70
C ALA A 149 10.54 -3.39 -22.60
N THR A 150 11.50 -4.25 -22.24
CA THR A 150 11.62 -5.58 -22.84
C THR A 150 10.84 -6.55 -21.98
N LEU A 151 9.74 -7.07 -22.52
CA LEU A 151 8.82 -7.95 -21.79
C LEU A 151 9.21 -9.42 -22.00
N VAL A 152 9.23 -10.16 -20.90
CA VAL A 152 9.40 -11.63 -20.91
C VAL A 152 8.10 -12.24 -20.40
N GLN A 153 7.48 -13.07 -21.21
CA GLN A 153 6.22 -13.73 -20.86
C GLN A 153 6.40 -14.59 -19.60
N ARG A 154 5.43 -14.46 -18.69
CA ARG A 154 5.38 -15.27 -17.47
C ARG A 154 4.30 -16.33 -17.60
N SER A 155 4.68 -17.61 -17.40
CA SER A 155 3.70 -18.66 -17.23
C SER A 155 2.93 -18.46 -15.93
N VAL A 156 1.62 -18.47 -16.01
CA VAL A 156 0.72 -18.37 -14.86
C VAL A 156 -0.13 -19.63 -14.80
N THR A 157 -0.62 -19.96 -13.62
CA THR A 157 -1.54 -21.10 -13.45
C THR A 157 -2.83 -20.86 -14.26
N PRO A 158 -3.52 -21.91 -14.75
CA PRO A 158 -4.76 -21.77 -15.49
C PRO A 158 -5.81 -20.92 -14.77
N ASP A 159 -5.92 -21.04 -13.45
CA ASP A 159 -6.83 -20.24 -12.63
C ASP A 159 -6.46 -18.74 -12.61
N THR A 160 -5.16 -18.44 -12.64
CA THR A 160 -4.70 -17.05 -12.70
C THR A 160 -4.93 -16.47 -14.08
N GLN A 161 -4.72 -17.25 -15.13
CA GLN A 161 -4.98 -16.84 -16.50
C GLN A 161 -6.47 -16.53 -16.73
N GLU A 162 -7.38 -17.35 -16.20
CA GLU A 162 -8.82 -17.09 -16.28
C GLU A 162 -9.20 -15.80 -15.51
N ARG A 163 -8.63 -15.57 -14.34
CA ARG A 163 -8.83 -14.30 -13.59
C ARG A 163 -8.32 -13.08 -14.35
N LEU A 164 -7.19 -13.18 -15.04
CA LEU A 164 -6.65 -12.11 -15.88
C LEU A 164 -7.58 -11.85 -17.08
N ARG A 165 -8.04 -12.92 -17.73
CA ARG A 165 -8.98 -12.85 -18.85
C ARG A 165 -10.29 -12.17 -18.50
N ILE A 166 -10.87 -12.50 -17.34
CA ILE A 166 -12.10 -11.84 -16.81
C ILE A 166 -11.90 -10.32 -16.64
N ARG A 167 -10.66 -9.88 -16.40
CA ARG A 167 -10.28 -8.46 -16.28
C ARG A 167 -9.87 -7.83 -17.60
N GLY A 168 -10.01 -8.52 -18.72
CA GLY A 168 -9.56 -8.05 -20.02
C GLY A 168 -8.02 -8.06 -20.21
N ILE A 169 -7.28 -8.76 -19.34
CA ILE A 169 -5.82 -8.84 -19.39
C ILE A 169 -5.45 -10.09 -20.17
N SER A 170 -4.76 -9.91 -21.30
CA SER A 170 -4.44 -10.98 -22.24
C SER A 170 -3.25 -11.83 -21.82
N ALA A 171 -2.26 -11.24 -21.14
CA ALA A 171 -1.04 -11.94 -20.74
C ALA A 171 -0.46 -11.39 -19.44
N SER A 172 0.45 -12.17 -18.83
CA SER A 172 1.32 -11.71 -17.74
C SER A 172 2.77 -11.75 -18.21
N ALA A 173 3.49 -10.70 -17.91
CA ALA A 173 4.89 -10.55 -18.26
C ALA A 173 5.71 -10.01 -17.08
N ARG A 174 7.01 -10.13 -17.20
CA ARG A 174 7.97 -9.45 -16.31
C ARG A 174 9.00 -8.71 -17.15
N THR A 175 9.59 -7.68 -16.57
CA THR A 175 10.73 -6.98 -17.18
C THR A 175 11.81 -6.75 -16.14
N ARG A 176 13.06 -6.65 -16.61
CA ARG A 176 14.21 -6.32 -15.75
C ARG A 176 14.45 -4.82 -15.66
N SER A 177 13.94 -4.06 -16.63
CA SER A 177 14.10 -2.60 -16.64
C SER A 177 12.92 -1.96 -17.37
N VAL A 178 12.58 -0.75 -16.93
CA VAL A 178 11.57 0.10 -17.55
C VAL A 178 12.20 1.46 -17.81
N GLN A 179 12.10 1.94 -19.02
CA GLN A 179 12.48 3.30 -19.34
C GLN A 179 11.23 4.17 -19.41
N LEU A 180 11.19 5.23 -18.63
CA LEU A 180 10.12 6.21 -18.65
C LEU A 180 10.37 7.21 -19.77
N ILE A 181 9.45 7.31 -20.71
CA ILE A 181 9.54 8.23 -21.86
C ILE A 181 8.84 9.54 -21.57
N SER A 182 7.61 9.46 -21.07
CA SER A 182 6.84 10.65 -20.69
C SER A 182 5.93 10.35 -19.53
N ARG A 183 5.70 11.36 -18.70
CA ARG A 183 4.71 11.31 -17.61
C ARG A 183 3.30 11.36 -18.17
N GLY A 184 2.39 10.73 -17.46
CA GLY A 184 0.97 10.71 -17.75
C GLY A 184 0.28 12.06 -17.61
N SER A 185 -1.04 12.04 -17.45
CA SER A 185 -1.84 13.25 -17.40
C SER A 185 -1.47 14.16 -16.21
N PRO A 186 -1.71 15.49 -16.29
CA PRO A 186 -1.52 16.41 -15.16
C PRO A 186 -2.34 15.99 -13.93
N LEU A 187 -3.52 15.38 -14.11
CA LEU A 187 -4.37 14.90 -13.03
C LEU A 187 -3.69 13.78 -12.24
N GLU A 188 -3.09 12.79 -12.92
CA GLU A 188 -2.36 11.70 -12.26
C GLU A 188 -1.09 12.21 -11.57
N SER A 189 -0.43 13.20 -12.17
CA SER A 189 0.71 13.86 -11.53
C SER A 189 0.29 14.59 -10.26
N LEU A 190 -0.86 15.26 -10.25
CA LEU A 190 -1.44 15.89 -9.07
C LEU A 190 -1.82 14.86 -8.00
N ARG A 191 -2.46 13.76 -8.39
CA ARG A 191 -2.80 12.66 -7.46
C ARG A 191 -1.56 12.10 -6.78
N ALA A 192 -0.53 11.79 -7.56
CA ALA A 192 0.73 11.28 -7.03
C ALA A 192 1.38 12.29 -6.06
N ALA A 193 1.42 13.58 -6.42
CA ALA A 193 1.98 14.64 -5.56
C ALA A 193 1.21 14.78 -4.23
N LEU A 194 -0.12 14.66 -4.27
CA LEU A 194 -0.93 14.67 -3.05
C LEU A 194 -0.71 13.40 -2.21
N GLY A 195 -0.53 12.23 -2.85
CA GLY A 195 -0.14 11.00 -2.14
C GLY A 195 1.20 11.16 -1.43
N ASP A 196 2.18 11.72 -2.11
CA ASP A 196 3.49 12.01 -1.53
C ASP A 196 3.37 13.03 -0.37
N ALA A 197 2.47 14.03 -0.49
CA ALA A 197 2.19 14.99 0.57
C ALA A 197 1.60 14.32 1.82
N ILE A 198 0.63 13.41 1.65
CA ILE A 198 0.04 12.63 2.75
C ILE A 198 1.12 11.77 3.44
N GLU A 199 1.94 11.05 2.67
CA GLU A 199 2.99 10.18 3.20
C GLU A 199 4.14 10.97 3.86
N ARG A 200 4.38 12.22 3.47
CA ARG A 200 5.34 13.11 4.16
C ARG A 200 4.88 13.48 5.56
N VAL A 201 3.59 13.67 5.74
CA VAL A 201 3.01 14.13 7.01
C VAL A 201 2.67 12.96 7.93
N LEU A 202 2.12 11.89 7.37
CA LEU A 202 1.72 10.70 8.13
C LEU A 202 2.81 9.61 8.09
N PRO A 203 3.09 8.96 9.24
CA PRO A 203 3.99 7.80 9.24
C PRO A 203 3.37 6.59 8.54
N ALA A 204 4.20 5.68 8.01
CA ALA A 204 3.74 4.39 7.55
C ALA A 204 3.37 3.48 8.76
N PRO A 205 2.38 2.58 8.64
CA PRO A 205 1.58 2.32 7.44
C PRO A 205 0.39 3.28 7.26
N ALA A 206 0.15 4.20 8.22
CA ALA A 206 -1.00 5.12 8.21
C ALA A 206 -1.01 6.03 6.96
N GLY A 207 0.17 6.49 6.50
CA GLY A 207 0.29 7.35 5.32
C GLY A 207 -0.17 6.66 4.03
N GLY A 208 0.29 5.45 3.77
CA GLY A 208 -0.15 4.66 2.61
C GLY A 208 -1.65 4.32 2.65
N LEU A 209 -2.16 3.96 3.85
CA LEU A 209 -3.58 3.69 4.04
C LEU A 209 -4.43 4.95 3.84
N ALA A 210 -3.97 6.10 4.33
CA ALA A 210 -4.62 7.39 4.09
C ALA A 210 -4.63 7.76 2.60
N ALA A 211 -3.52 7.59 1.88
CA ALA A 211 -3.45 7.84 0.44
C ALA A 211 -4.41 6.95 -0.35
N ALA A 212 -4.54 5.68 0.03
CA ALA A 212 -5.51 4.76 -0.58
C ALA A 212 -6.96 5.19 -0.33
N ILE A 213 -7.30 5.58 0.90
CA ILE A 213 -8.67 5.91 1.29
C ILE A 213 -9.09 7.31 0.84
N VAL A 214 -8.19 8.31 0.89
CA VAL A 214 -8.52 9.71 0.56
C VAL A 214 -8.55 9.94 -0.95
N ILE A 215 -7.56 9.42 -1.69
CA ILE A 215 -7.35 9.70 -3.12
C ILE A 215 -7.24 8.47 -4.01
N GLY A 216 -7.38 7.27 -3.47
CA GLY A 216 -7.47 6.03 -4.24
C GLY A 216 -6.16 5.40 -4.68
N LEU A 217 -5.04 5.79 -4.10
CA LEU A 217 -3.71 5.25 -4.42
C LEU A 217 -3.46 3.93 -3.65
N ARG A 218 -4.15 2.86 -4.05
CA ARG A 218 -4.09 1.55 -3.37
C ARG A 218 -2.71 0.92 -3.43
N GLU A 219 -1.94 1.23 -4.44
CA GLU A 219 -0.55 0.79 -4.62
C GLU A 219 0.41 1.34 -3.55
N ARG A 220 -0.05 2.33 -2.75
CA ARG A 220 0.72 2.88 -1.62
C ARG A 220 0.56 2.07 -0.33
N VAL A 221 -0.38 1.16 -0.27
CA VAL A 221 -0.57 0.30 0.90
C VAL A 221 0.50 -0.80 0.87
N ASP A 222 1.16 -0.99 2.00
CA ASP A 222 2.13 -2.08 2.18
C ASP A 222 1.51 -3.45 1.83
N GLU A 223 2.26 -4.33 1.17
CA GLU A 223 1.77 -5.63 0.69
C GLU A 223 1.21 -6.52 1.81
N ARG A 224 1.88 -6.55 2.98
CA ARG A 224 1.43 -7.33 4.12
C ARG A 224 0.09 -6.80 4.62
N LEU A 225 0.01 -5.49 4.80
CA LEU A 225 -1.23 -4.84 5.25
C LEU A 225 -2.37 -5.05 4.25
N ALA A 226 -2.12 -4.93 2.95
CA ALA A 226 -3.12 -5.20 1.91
C ALA A 226 -3.61 -6.67 1.95
N THR A 227 -2.70 -7.61 2.24
CA THR A 227 -3.02 -9.02 2.44
C THR A 227 -3.89 -9.22 3.68
N ASP A 228 -3.55 -8.59 4.81
CA ASP A 228 -4.31 -8.65 6.06
C ASP A 228 -5.73 -8.09 5.89
N PHE A 229 -5.88 -6.95 5.22
CA PHE A 229 -7.20 -6.40 4.88
C PHE A 229 -8.01 -7.33 3.97
N THR A 230 -7.35 -8.06 3.09
CA THR A 230 -8.02 -9.02 2.20
C THR A 230 -8.45 -10.27 2.96
N ALA A 231 -7.58 -10.84 3.77
CA ALA A 231 -7.84 -12.03 4.59
C ALA A 231 -8.98 -11.80 5.60
N THR A 232 -9.06 -10.60 6.16
CA THR A 232 -10.13 -10.21 7.10
C THR A 232 -11.44 -9.79 6.43
N GLY A 233 -11.51 -9.76 5.08
CA GLY A 233 -12.68 -9.27 4.34
C GLY A 233 -12.88 -7.76 4.40
N LEU A 234 -11.89 -7.02 4.90
CA LEU A 234 -11.88 -5.57 5.02
C LEU A 234 -11.36 -4.84 3.77
N GLY A 235 -11.07 -5.56 2.69
CA GLY A 235 -10.58 -4.98 1.43
C GLY A 235 -11.48 -3.86 0.88
N HIS A 236 -12.76 -3.89 1.19
CA HIS A 236 -13.73 -2.83 0.84
C HIS A 236 -13.47 -1.50 1.56
N VAL A 237 -12.77 -1.49 2.71
CA VAL A 237 -12.41 -0.27 3.46
C VAL A 237 -11.27 0.47 2.76
N VAL A 238 -10.27 -0.26 2.27
CA VAL A 238 -9.12 0.30 1.51
C VAL A 238 -9.55 0.70 0.10
N ALA A 239 -10.57 0.02 -0.44
CA ALA A 239 -11.17 0.40 -1.71
C ALA A 239 -11.96 1.71 -1.54
N LEU A 240 -11.73 2.68 -2.43
CA LEU A 240 -12.59 3.85 -2.50
C LEU A 240 -14.05 3.42 -2.65
N SER A 241 -14.86 3.85 -1.70
CA SER A 241 -16.26 3.46 -1.60
C SER A 241 -17.20 4.65 -1.80
N GLY A 242 -18.48 4.37 -1.95
CA GLY A 242 -19.51 5.40 -1.97
C GLY A 242 -19.53 6.30 -0.73
N TRP A 243 -18.97 5.83 0.39
CA TRP A 243 -18.80 6.59 1.61
C TRP A 243 -17.91 7.82 1.43
N ASN A 244 -16.82 7.69 0.67
CA ASN A 244 -15.91 8.81 0.40
C ASN A 244 -16.59 9.89 -0.47
N VAL A 245 -17.40 9.47 -1.45
CA VAL A 245 -18.27 10.38 -2.21
C VAL A 245 -19.24 11.10 -1.28
N ALA A 246 -19.88 10.36 -0.36
CA ALA A 246 -20.84 10.94 0.58
C ALA A 246 -20.17 11.98 1.51
N ILE A 247 -19.00 11.71 2.04
CA ILE A 247 -18.22 12.67 2.86
C ILE A 247 -17.89 13.92 2.04
N THR A 248 -17.35 13.73 0.83
CA THR A 248 -17.00 14.85 -0.06
C THR A 248 -18.21 15.71 -0.36
N MET A 249 -19.36 15.07 -0.65
CA MET A 249 -20.61 15.76 -0.90
C MET A 249 -21.14 16.50 0.34
N ALA A 250 -21.04 15.90 1.53
CA ALA A 250 -21.44 16.55 2.78
C ALA A 250 -20.59 17.78 3.10
N VAL A 251 -19.28 17.68 2.87
CA VAL A 251 -18.34 18.81 3.01
C VAL A 251 -18.66 19.91 2.01
N ALA A 252 -18.79 19.57 0.72
CA ALA A 252 -19.15 20.53 -0.33
C ALA A 252 -20.49 21.22 -0.06
N ASP A 253 -21.47 20.44 0.41
CA ASP A 253 -22.78 20.96 0.79
C ASP A 253 -22.69 21.97 1.95
N ARG A 254 -21.86 21.69 2.95
CA ARG A 254 -21.60 22.59 4.09
C ARG A 254 -21.04 23.94 3.66
N PHE A 255 -20.12 23.94 2.70
CA PHE A 255 -19.52 25.18 2.18
C PHE A 255 -20.44 25.93 1.22
N THR A 256 -21.29 25.21 0.48
CA THR A 256 -22.15 25.79 -0.55
C THR A 256 -23.56 26.14 -0.05
N LYS A 257 -23.90 25.83 1.20
CA LYS A 257 -25.27 26.01 1.73
C LYS A 257 -25.77 27.46 1.76
N ARG A 258 -24.84 28.45 1.68
CA ARG A 258 -25.21 29.87 1.54
C ARG A 258 -25.59 30.24 0.11
N LEU A 259 -25.31 29.39 -0.86
CA LEU A 259 -25.68 29.62 -2.26
C LEU A 259 -27.15 29.30 -2.50
N PRO A 260 -27.85 30.03 -3.37
CA PRO A 260 -29.18 29.68 -3.82
C PRO A 260 -29.22 28.29 -4.45
N ALA A 261 -30.30 27.55 -4.24
CA ALA A 261 -30.46 26.16 -4.70
C ALA A 261 -30.19 25.99 -6.21
N LYS A 262 -30.52 26.99 -7.03
CA LYS A 262 -30.30 26.97 -8.49
C LYS A 262 -28.79 26.90 -8.86
N HIS A 263 -27.90 27.42 -8.05
CA HIS A 263 -26.43 27.37 -8.26
C HIS A 263 -25.78 26.25 -7.45
N ARG A 264 -26.29 25.97 -6.24
CA ARG A 264 -25.76 24.95 -5.33
C ARG A 264 -25.87 23.55 -5.92
N ARG A 265 -27.04 23.16 -6.45
CA ARG A 265 -27.26 21.81 -6.97
C ARG A 265 -26.36 21.47 -8.17
N PRO A 266 -26.28 22.29 -9.23
CA PRO A 266 -25.32 22.05 -10.32
C PRO A 266 -23.87 21.96 -9.83
N LEU A 267 -23.46 22.84 -8.91
CA LEU A 267 -22.12 22.82 -8.36
C LEU A 267 -21.84 21.51 -7.63
N LEU A 268 -22.78 21.00 -6.83
CA LEU A 268 -22.62 19.71 -6.16
C LEU A 268 -22.55 18.55 -7.15
N ILE A 269 -23.27 18.59 -8.26
CA ILE A 269 -23.16 17.59 -9.33
C ILE A 269 -21.75 17.61 -9.93
N VAL A 270 -21.24 18.82 -10.24
CA VAL A 270 -19.87 18.99 -10.75
C VAL A 270 -18.84 18.45 -9.75
N VAL A 271 -19.02 18.75 -8.46
CA VAL A 271 -18.13 18.23 -7.40
C VAL A 271 -18.17 16.70 -7.34
N ALA A 272 -19.34 16.08 -7.43
CA ALA A 272 -19.48 14.62 -7.41
C ALA A 272 -18.74 13.95 -8.59
N ILE A 273 -18.90 14.51 -9.80
CA ILE A 273 -18.24 14.00 -11.00
C ILE A 273 -16.74 14.25 -10.95
N ALA A 274 -16.33 15.48 -10.59
CA ALA A 274 -14.92 15.84 -10.48
C ALA A 274 -14.19 14.97 -9.45
N TYR A 275 -14.82 14.70 -8.29
CA TYR A 275 -14.26 13.78 -7.30
C TYR A 275 -14.18 12.34 -7.85
N GLY A 276 -15.21 11.88 -8.57
CA GLY A 276 -15.19 10.55 -9.20
C GLY A 276 -14.01 10.37 -10.14
N LEU A 277 -13.73 11.34 -10.97
CA LEU A 277 -12.58 11.35 -11.90
C LEU A 277 -11.26 11.48 -11.13
N PHE A 278 -11.18 12.41 -10.19
CA PHE A 278 -10.00 12.63 -9.36
C PHE A 278 -9.62 11.39 -8.54
N ALA A 279 -10.60 10.66 -8.03
CA ALA A 279 -10.38 9.45 -7.22
C ALA A 279 -10.01 8.20 -8.04
N GLY A 280 -9.64 8.36 -9.32
CA GLY A 280 -9.17 7.28 -10.19
C GLY A 280 -10.29 6.49 -10.85
N ALA A 281 -11.48 7.07 -10.97
CA ALA A 281 -12.61 6.56 -11.75
C ALA A 281 -12.98 5.08 -11.49
N SER A 282 -12.74 4.57 -10.26
CA SER A 282 -13.14 3.19 -9.96
C SER A 282 -14.65 3.02 -10.09
N ALA A 283 -15.10 1.86 -10.54
CA ALA A 283 -16.51 1.55 -10.80
C ALA A 283 -17.44 1.86 -9.61
N SER A 284 -16.94 1.65 -8.37
CA SER A 284 -17.68 1.95 -7.14
C SER A 284 -17.87 3.47 -6.92
N VAL A 285 -16.85 4.26 -7.18
CA VAL A 285 -16.87 5.73 -6.99
C VAL A 285 -17.70 6.38 -8.08
N ILE A 286 -17.51 5.98 -9.34
CA ILE A 286 -18.31 6.48 -10.46
C ILE A 286 -19.80 6.20 -10.22
N ARG A 287 -20.16 4.97 -9.83
CA ARG A 287 -21.53 4.62 -9.48
C ARG A 287 -22.10 5.54 -8.38
N ALA A 288 -21.35 5.78 -7.32
CA ALA A 288 -21.78 6.65 -6.22
C ALA A 288 -21.94 8.11 -6.66
N SER A 289 -21.04 8.59 -7.52
CA SER A 289 -21.14 9.94 -8.13
C SER A 289 -22.39 10.08 -9.01
N PHE A 290 -22.70 9.07 -9.83
CA PHE A 290 -23.93 9.03 -10.63
C PHE A 290 -25.18 8.98 -9.75
N MET A 291 -25.16 8.20 -8.66
CA MET A 291 -26.26 8.16 -7.69
C MET A 291 -26.48 9.53 -7.03
N ALA A 292 -25.41 10.20 -6.61
CA ALA A 292 -25.49 11.52 -6.02
C ALA A 292 -26.05 12.54 -7.03
N ALA A 293 -25.57 12.53 -8.27
CA ALA A 293 -26.06 13.37 -9.35
C ALA A 293 -27.57 13.11 -9.64
N ALA A 294 -27.98 11.84 -9.74
CA ALA A 294 -29.37 11.46 -9.98
C ALA A 294 -30.30 11.92 -8.84
N ALA A 295 -29.84 11.80 -7.59
CA ALA A 295 -30.61 12.27 -6.42
C ALA A 295 -30.77 13.80 -6.43
N LEU A 296 -29.73 14.56 -6.78
CA LEU A 296 -29.76 16.01 -6.88
C LEU A 296 -30.63 16.49 -8.04
N ILE A 297 -30.60 15.81 -9.19
CA ILE A 297 -31.47 16.11 -10.35
C ILE A 297 -32.95 15.82 -10.00
N GLY A 298 -33.22 14.67 -9.35
CA GLY A 298 -34.56 14.34 -8.90
C GLY A 298 -35.12 15.38 -7.92
N ALA A 299 -34.30 15.82 -6.96
CA ALA A 299 -34.66 16.87 -6.02
C ALA A 299 -34.87 18.24 -6.72
N ALA A 300 -34.12 18.55 -7.78
CA ALA A 300 -34.27 19.76 -8.57
C ALA A 300 -35.59 19.76 -9.37
N SER A 301 -36.01 18.57 -9.84
CA SER A 301 -37.20 18.36 -10.63
C SER A 301 -38.48 18.20 -9.76
N GLY A 302 -38.42 18.47 -8.46
CA GLY A 302 -39.56 18.29 -7.54
C GLY A 302 -39.97 16.83 -7.33
N ARG A 303 -39.15 15.87 -7.74
CA ARG A 303 -39.39 14.43 -7.66
C ARG A 303 -38.24 13.77 -6.86
N PRO A 304 -38.25 13.91 -5.54
CA PRO A 304 -37.20 13.25 -4.74
C PRO A 304 -37.30 11.74 -4.97
N GLY A 305 -36.33 11.20 -5.71
CA GLY A 305 -36.28 9.77 -6.02
C GLY A 305 -35.88 8.96 -4.79
N SER A 306 -36.38 7.74 -4.69
CA SER A 306 -35.80 6.78 -3.71
C SER A 306 -34.38 6.42 -4.09
N GLY A 307 -33.58 5.99 -3.11
CA GLY A 307 -32.21 5.51 -3.36
C GLY A 307 -32.16 4.36 -4.39
N ALA A 308 -33.22 3.54 -4.45
CA ALA A 308 -33.35 2.47 -5.45
C ALA A 308 -33.48 3.01 -6.88
N VAL A 309 -34.23 4.12 -7.08
CA VAL A 309 -34.31 4.79 -8.39
C VAL A 309 -32.94 5.39 -8.77
N ALA A 310 -32.24 6.05 -7.84
CA ALA A 310 -30.92 6.60 -8.08
C ALA A 310 -29.90 5.50 -8.46
N LEU A 311 -29.91 4.36 -7.74
CA LEU A 311 -29.09 3.19 -8.06
C LEU A 311 -29.40 2.67 -9.48
N SER A 312 -30.67 2.53 -9.82
CA SER A 312 -31.10 2.02 -11.13
C SER A 312 -30.61 2.91 -12.27
N HIS A 313 -30.74 4.24 -12.13
CA HIS A 313 -30.24 5.18 -13.13
C HIS A 313 -28.71 5.15 -13.23
N ALA A 314 -28.00 5.03 -12.10
CA ALA A 314 -26.54 4.92 -12.11
C ALA A 314 -26.06 3.64 -12.81
N VAL A 315 -26.70 2.49 -12.50
CA VAL A 315 -26.39 1.21 -13.13
C VAL A 315 -26.66 1.30 -14.64
N LEU A 316 -27.81 1.81 -15.04
CA LEU A 316 -28.18 1.93 -16.45
C LEU A 316 -27.20 2.85 -17.21
N ALA A 317 -26.92 4.02 -16.65
CA ALA A 317 -25.98 4.97 -17.26
C ALA A 317 -24.59 4.35 -17.46
N LEU A 318 -24.08 3.65 -16.47
CA LEU A 318 -22.77 2.98 -16.56
C LEU A 318 -22.78 1.86 -17.58
N MET A 319 -23.84 1.05 -17.67
CA MET A 319 -23.98 -0.01 -18.66
C MET A 319 -24.06 0.56 -20.10
N VAL A 320 -24.68 1.72 -20.27
CA VAL A 320 -24.73 2.39 -21.59
C VAL A 320 -23.36 2.97 -21.97
N LEU A 321 -22.64 3.53 -21.00
CA LEU A 321 -21.28 4.06 -21.25
C LEU A 321 -20.30 2.93 -21.57
N ASP A 322 -20.29 1.89 -20.76
CA ASP A 322 -19.40 0.74 -20.92
C ASP A 322 -20.11 -0.57 -20.47
N PRO A 323 -20.59 -1.39 -21.41
CA PRO A 323 -21.22 -2.67 -21.06
C PRO A 323 -20.26 -3.66 -20.37
N ALA A 324 -18.93 -3.55 -20.60
CA ALA A 324 -17.93 -4.44 -20.00
C ALA A 324 -17.83 -4.25 -18.48
N ILE A 325 -18.26 -3.12 -17.94
CA ILE A 325 -18.30 -2.87 -16.50
C ILE A 325 -19.18 -3.91 -15.75
N ALA A 326 -20.10 -4.56 -16.48
CA ALA A 326 -20.91 -5.66 -15.95
C ALA A 326 -20.04 -6.87 -15.52
N ALA A 327 -18.83 -7.06 -16.08
CA ALA A 327 -17.89 -8.09 -15.68
C ALA A 327 -17.03 -7.69 -14.47
N ASP A 328 -16.92 -6.39 -14.17
CA ASP A 328 -16.07 -5.90 -13.08
C ASP A 328 -16.57 -6.37 -11.70
N PRO A 329 -15.76 -7.11 -10.92
CA PRO A 329 -16.16 -7.60 -9.60
C PRO A 329 -16.49 -6.48 -8.63
N GLY A 330 -15.77 -5.35 -8.69
CA GLY A 330 -15.99 -4.19 -7.82
C GLY A 330 -17.34 -3.53 -8.08
N PHE A 331 -17.70 -3.40 -9.37
CA PHE A 331 -19.04 -2.90 -9.76
C PHE A 331 -20.15 -3.81 -9.24
N ARG A 332 -20.05 -5.13 -9.50
CA ARG A 332 -21.04 -6.12 -9.08
C ARG A 332 -21.26 -6.10 -7.58
N LEU A 333 -20.17 -6.20 -6.80
CA LEU A 333 -20.22 -6.21 -5.34
C LEU A 333 -20.78 -4.89 -4.80
N SER A 334 -20.37 -3.76 -5.35
CA SER A 334 -20.82 -2.45 -4.92
C SER A 334 -22.30 -2.20 -5.23
N ALA A 335 -22.76 -2.61 -6.39
CA ALA A 335 -24.17 -2.50 -6.76
C ALA A 335 -25.06 -3.39 -5.89
N LEU A 336 -24.68 -4.66 -5.67
CA LEU A 336 -25.38 -5.60 -4.81
C LEU A 336 -25.42 -5.15 -3.35
N ALA A 337 -24.28 -4.72 -2.78
CA ALA A 337 -24.22 -4.18 -1.43
C ALA A 337 -25.19 -3.01 -1.26
N THR A 338 -25.19 -2.07 -2.20
CA THR A 338 -26.10 -0.92 -2.16
C THR A 338 -27.55 -1.35 -2.27
N ALA A 339 -27.87 -2.32 -3.15
CA ALA A 339 -29.22 -2.87 -3.26
C ALA A 339 -29.67 -3.54 -1.95
N GLY A 340 -28.80 -4.31 -1.30
CA GLY A 340 -29.05 -4.93 0.01
C GLY A 340 -29.32 -3.89 1.11
N LEU A 341 -28.50 -2.84 1.16
CA LEU A 341 -28.69 -1.72 2.09
C LEU A 341 -30.05 -1.05 1.88
N LEU A 342 -30.39 -0.70 0.64
CA LEU A 342 -31.65 -0.05 0.31
C LEU A 342 -32.87 -0.95 0.59
N ALA A 343 -32.72 -2.26 0.49
CA ALA A 343 -33.79 -3.22 0.70
C ALA A 343 -34.13 -3.43 2.19
N LYS A 344 -33.13 -3.55 3.07
CA LYS A 344 -33.34 -4.06 4.43
C LYS A 344 -32.65 -3.28 5.56
N SER A 345 -31.65 -2.40 5.29
CA SER A 345 -30.89 -1.79 6.35
C SER A 345 -31.76 -1.09 7.40
N GLN A 346 -32.72 -0.28 6.98
CA GLN A 346 -33.62 0.44 7.90
C GLN A 346 -34.44 -0.53 8.77
N ARG A 347 -35.07 -1.52 8.14
CA ARG A 347 -35.93 -2.48 8.86
C ARG A 347 -35.15 -3.34 9.84
N TRP A 348 -33.96 -3.73 9.46
CA TRP A 348 -33.08 -4.53 10.33
C TRP A 348 -32.49 -3.69 11.45
N SER A 349 -32.23 -2.40 11.21
CA SER A 349 -31.82 -1.46 12.25
C SER A 349 -32.94 -1.21 13.26
N ASP A 350 -34.19 -1.03 12.81
CA ASP A 350 -35.34 -0.90 13.69
C ASP A 350 -35.56 -2.14 14.56
N ARG A 351 -35.31 -3.33 14.02
CA ARG A 351 -35.34 -4.58 14.80
C ARG A 351 -34.20 -4.71 15.78
N ALA A 352 -33.00 -4.32 15.37
CA ALA A 352 -31.86 -4.29 16.26
C ALA A 352 -32.11 -3.35 17.44
N ALA A 353 -32.74 -2.20 17.20
CA ALA A 353 -33.15 -1.29 18.25
C ALA A 353 -34.19 -1.95 19.18
N ALA A 354 -35.25 -2.56 18.65
CA ALA A 354 -36.26 -3.28 19.41
C ALA A 354 -35.68 -4.49 20.21
N LEU A 355 -34.68 -5.17 19.66
CA LEU A 355 -33.95 -6.21 20.39
C LEU A 355 -33.16 -5.63 21.58
N GLY A 356 -32.64 -4.42 21.43
CA GLY A 356 -31.97 -3.69 22.49
C GLY A 356 -32.81 -3.53 23.77
N ASP A 357 -34.14 -3.40 23.63
CA ASP A 357 -35.05 -3.30 24.78
C ASP A 357 -35.15 -4.61 25.56
N ARG A 358 -34.82 -5.74 24.96
CA ARG A 358 -34.81 -7.08 25.59
C ARG A 358 -33.46 -7.45 26.21
N ILE A 359 -32.40 -6.68 25.92
CA ILE A 359 -31.06 -6.91 26.47
C ILE A 359 -30.95 -6.38 27.91
N PRO A 360 -30.20 -7.05 28.81
CA PRO A 360 -29.97 -6.56 30.18
C PRO A 360 -29.43 -5.12 30.19
N LYS A 361 -29.90 -4.32 31.17
CA LYS A 361 -29.65 -2.86 31.23
C LYS A 361 -28.17 -2.46 31.07
N HIS A 362 -27.26 -3.25 31.61
CA HIS A 362 -25.81 -2.99 31.54
C HIS A 362 -25.20 -3.16 30.15
N PHE A 363 -25.82 -3.97 29.26
CA PHE A 363 -25.39 -4.12 27.87
C PHE A 363 -26.17 -3.25 26.90
N ARG A 364 -27.30 -2.67 27.31
CA ARG A 364 -28.19 -1.90 26.46
C ARG A 364 -27.52 -0.69 25.81
N ALA A 365 -26.65 0.00 26.59
CA ALA A 365 -25.88 1.13 26.08
C ALA A 365 -24.88 0.72 24.99
N ALA A 366 -24.22 -0.43 25.14
CA ALA A 366 -23.32 -0.95 24.11
C ALA A 366 -24.11 -1.38 22.85
N TRP A 367 -25.25 -2.05 23.04
CA TRP A 367 -26.11 -2.49 21.93
C TRP A 367 -26.70 -1.32 21.13
N SER A 368 -27.13 -0.24 21.79
CA SER A 368 -27.64 0.95 21.10
C SER A 368 -26.58 1.63 20.21
N LEU A 369 -25.29 1.35 20.50
CA LEU A 369 -24.17 1.85 19.72
C LEU A 369 -23.94 1.06 18.42
N ILE A 370 -24.00 -0.26 18.50
CA ILE A 370 -23.51 -1.16 17.43
C ILE A 370 -24.65 -1.89 16.71
N GLY A 371 -25.84 -1.99 17.31
CA GLY A 371 -26.94 -2.80 16.77
C GLY A 371 -27.40 -2.34 15.38
N GLY A 372 -27.43 -1.03 15.14
CA GLY A 372 -27.74 -0.45 13.83
C GLY A 372 -26.67 -0.77 12.80
N ASP A 373 -25.39 -0.65 13.15
CA ASP A 373 -24.28 -0.91 12.24
C ASP A 373 -24.15 -2.40 11.91
N ILE A 374 -24.46 -3.29 12.87
CA ILE A 374 -24.56 -4.74 12.60
C ILE A 374 -25.64 -5.00 11.56
N ALA A 375 -26.83 -4.40 11.73
CA ALA A 375 -27.93 -4.57 10.79
C ALA A 375 -27.58 -4.10 9.37
N VAL A 376 -26.93 -2.94 9.26
CA VAL A 376 -26.41 -2.40 7.99
C VAL A 376 -25.39 -3.35 7.36
N SER A 377 -24.41 -3.82 8.13
CA SER A 377 -23.37 -4.75 7.65
C SER A 377 -23.95 -6.09 7.20
N LEU A 378 -24.93 -6.63 7.95
CA LEU A 378 -25.62 -7.87 7.59
C LEU A 378 -26.44 -7.70 6.28
N ALA A 379 -27.10 -6.56 6.07
CA ALA A 379 -27.85 -6.31 4.85
C ALA A 379 -26.94 -6.26 3.61
N ALA A 380 -25.77 -5.64 3.72
CA ALA A 380 -24.78 -5.63 2.66
C ALA A 380 -24.20 -7.03 2.41
N GLN A 381 -23.86 -7.78 3.46
CA GLN A 381 -23.31 -9.14 3.32
C GLN A 381 -24.30 -10.15 2.78
N ALA A 382 -25.57 -10.11 3.21
CA ALA A 382 -26.62 -10.97 2.65
C ALA A 382 -26.74 -10.83 1.13
N ALA A 383 -26.51 -9.60 0.62
CA ALA A 383 -26.54 -9.34 -0.82
C ALA A 383 -25.26 -9.80 -1.56
N THR A 384 -24.11 -9.79 -0.89
CA THR A 384 -22.82 -9.95 -1.57
C THR A 384 -22.13 -11.28 -1.31
N LEU A 385 -22.43 -11.99 -0.21
CA LEU A 385 -21.73 -13.18 0.23
C LEU A 385 -21.66 -14.28 -0.86
N GLY A 386 -22.79 -14.55 -1.52
CA GLY A 386 -22.84 -15.53 -2.60
C GLY A 386 -21.87 -15.20 -3.74
N LEU A 387 -21.82 -13.94 -4.14
CA LEU A 387 -20.90 -13.49 -5.20
C LEU A 387 -19.43 -13.48 -4.73
N VAL A 388 -19.17 -13.11 -3.48
CA VAL A 388 -17.82 -13.17 -2.90
C VAL A 388 -17.27 -14.60 -2.95
N ILE A 389 -18.07 -15.58 -2.53
CA ILE A 389 -17.66 -16.98 -2.57
C ILE A 389 -17.47 -17.47 -4.01
N ALA A 390 -18.39 -17.15 -4.92
CA ALA A 390 -18.29 -17.55 -6.32
C ALA A 390 -17.04 -16.96 -7.02
N LEU A 391 -16.65 -15.73 -6.69
CA LEU A 391 -15.52 -15.06 -7.32
C LEU A 391 -14.17 -15.35 -6.65
N PHE A 392 -14.14 -15.40 -5.31
CA PHE A 392 -12.90 -15.48 -4.54
C PHE A 392 -12.66 -16.82 -3.86
N GLY A 393 -13.70 -17.67 -3.71
CA GLY A 393 -13.59 -18.96 -3.07
C GLY A 393 -13.30 -18.90 -1.56
N ARG A 394 -13.59 -17.76 -0.90
CA ARG A 394 -13.23 -17.50 0.49
C ARG A 394 -14.37 -16.86 1.27
N VAL A 395 -14.42 -17.15 2.58
CA VAL A 395 -15.33 -16.53 3.53
C VAL A 395 -14.54 -15.94 4.69
N ALA A 396 -14.56 -14.63 4.81
CA ALA A 396 -13.95 -13.93 5.95
C ALA A 396 -14.96 -13.85 7.11
N VAL A 397 -14.86 -14.77 8.06
CA VAL A 397 -15.82 -14.91 9.17
C VAL A 397 -15.84 -13.67 10.08
N TRP A 398 -14.66 -13.09 10.31
CA TRP A 398 -14.50 -11.93 11.20
C TRP A 398 -14.81 -10.58 10.54
N SER A 399 -15.23 -10.58 9.26
CA SER A 399 -15.45 -9.33 8.50
C SER A 399 -16.44 -8.38 9.17
N ILE A 400 -17.56 -8.85 9.73
CA ILE A 400 -18.55 -8.00 10.38
C ILE A 400 -18.00 -7.35 11.66
N PRO A 401 -17.54 -8.12 12.69
CA PRO A 401 -17.03 -7.51 13.90
C PRO A 401 -15.83 -6.59 13.65
N LEU A 402 -14.94 -6.93 12.72
CA LEU A 402 -13.81 -6.07 12.39
C LEU A 402 -14.23 -4.79 11.64
N THR A 403 -15.22 -4.88 10.75
CA THR A 403 -15.82 -3.70 10.11
C THR A 403 -16.42 -2.75 11.14
N LEU A 404 -17.14 -3.26 12.15
CA LEU A 404 -17.71 -2.45 13.22
C LEU A 404 -16.66 -1.71 14.05
N LEU A 405 -15.47 -2.31 14.24
CA LEU A 405 -14.36 -1.67 14.95
C LEU A 405 -13.67 -0.61 14.10
N ILE A 406 -13.54 -0.83 12.79
CA ILE A 406 -12.77 0.05 11.89
C ILE A 406 -13.63 1.20 11.33
N ALA A 407 -14.89 0.96 10.98
CA ALA A 407 -15.74 1.96 10.32
C ALA A 407 -15.81 3.32 11.05
N PRO A 408 -15.99 3.38 12.40
CA PRO A 408 -16.04 4.65 13.11
C PRO A 408 -14.71 5.42 13.11
N LEU A 409 -13.59 4.74 12.84
CA LEU A 409 -12.26 5.35 12.81
C LEU A 409 -11.98 6.06 11.49
N ILE A 410 -12.55 5.60 10.38
CA ILE A 410 -12.18 6.03 9.02
C ILE A 410 -12.54 7.49 8.75
N ALA A 411 -13.77 7.92 9.08
CA ALA A 411 -14.22 9.28 8.78
C ALA A 411 -13.39 10.36 9.52
N PRO A 412 -13.21 10.27 10.85
CA PRO A 412 -12.37 11.23 11.56
C PRO A 412 -10.88 11.14 11.16
N ALA A 413 -10.37 9.93 10.86
CA ALA A 413 -9.01 9.74 10.35
C ALA A 413 -8.81 10.45 9.01
N THR A 414 -9.77 10.30 8.09
CA THR A 414 -9.74 10.94 6.77
C THR A 414 -9.76 12.46 6.89
N ALA A 415 -10.65 13.01 7.71
CA ALA A 415 -10.73 14.47 7.92
C ALA A 415 -9.43 15.02 8.54
N ALA A 416 -8.89 14.33 9.55
CA ALA A 416 -7.63 14.73 10.18
C ALA A 416 -6.44 14.63 9.21
N ALA A 417 -6.39 13.60 8.36
CA ALA A 417 -5.35 13.44 7.35
C ALA A 417 -5.35 14.57 6.33
N ILE A 418 -6.52 14.95 5.84
CA ILE A 418 -6.67 16.08 4.90
C ILE A 418 -6.17 17.37 5.54
N LEU A 419 -6.61 17.68 6.78
CA LEU A 419 -6.20 18.88 7.50
C LEU A 419 -4.69 18.91 7.75
N ALA A 420 -4.12 17.79 8.20
CA ALA A 420 -2.69 17.66 8.44
C ALA A 420 -1.87 17.84 7.16
N THR A 421 -2.34 17.28 6.03
CA THR A 421 -1.68 17.40 4.73
C THR A 421 -1.69 18.85 4.24
N ILE A 422 -2.82 19.53 4.32
CA ILE A 422 -2.92 20.96 3.97
C ILE A 422 -1.97 21.79 4.84
N ALA A 423 -1.97 21.57 6.16
CA ALA A 423 -1.05 22.25 7.06
C ALA A 423 0.42 21.95 6.73
N GLY A 424 0.73 20.69 6.37
CA GLY A 424 2.08 20.28 5.96
C GLY A 424 2.58 21.04 4.73
N GLU A 425 1.76 21.16 3.71
CA GLU A 425 2.12 21.89 2.48
C GLU A 425 2.22 23.41 2.72
N LEU A 426 1.35 23.99 3.56
CA LEU A 426 1.44 25.40 3.94
C LEU A 426 2.73 25.70 4.71
N VAL A 427 3.12 24.84 5.64
CA VAL A 427 4.34 25.02 6.46
C VAL A 427 5.61 24.89 5.63
N ARG A 428 5.60 24.19 4.50
CA ARG A 428 6.74 24.18 3.56
C ARG A 428 7.09 25.53 2.97
N MET A 429 6.12 26.47 2.99
CA MET A 429 6.31 27.85 2.52
C MET A 429 6.80 28.79 3.63
N VAL A 430 7.00 28.31 4.87
CA VAL A 430 7.31 29.10 6.08
C VAL A 430 8.60 28.57 6.74
N PRO A 431 9.25 29.33 7.64
CA PRO A 431 10.48 28.94 8.28
C PRO A 431 10.43 27.59 9.01
N PRO A 432 11.54 26.83 9.04
CA PRO A 432 11.58 25.44 9.53
C PRO A 432 11.22 25.23 11.01
N GLN A 433 11.15 26.31 11.81
CA GLN A 433 10.74 26.26 13.22
C GLN A 433 9.29 25.79 13.40
N LEU A 434 8.44 25.96 12.39
CA LEU A 434 7.03 25.57 12.41
C LEU A 434 6.80 24.12 11.89
N ALA A 435 7.84 23.39 11.52
CA ALA A 435 7.73 22.02 10.98
C ALA A 435 7.12 21.00 11.97
N VAL A 436 7.06 21.33 13.26
CA VAL A 436 6.41 20.50 14.27
C VAL A 436 4.89 20.55 14.18
N VAL A 437 4.31 21.66 13.72
CA VAL A 437 2.85 21.87 13.67
C VAL A 437 2.12 20.82 12.82
N PRO A 438 2.53 20.55 11.56
CA PRO A 438 1.90 19.48 10.76
C PRO A 438 1.98 18.11 11.42
N SER A 439 3.10 17.79 12.07
CA SER A 439 3.28 16.51 12.75
C SER A 439 2.32 16.36 13.93
N LEU A 440 2.08 17.41 14.70
CA LEU A 440 1.09 17.42 15.78
C LEU A 440 -0.34 17.28 15.24
N LEU A 441 -0.67 17.98 14.15
CA LEU A 441 -1.98 17.87 13.49
C LEU A 441 -2.17 16.50 12.83
N ALA A 442 -1.09 15.80 12.50
CA ALA A 442 -1.13 14.45 11.93
C ALA A 442 -1.38 13.36 12.98
N LEU A 443 -1.12 13.61 14.27
CA LEU A 443 -1.26 12.61 15.32
C LEU A 443 -2.65 11.93 15.36
N PRO A 444 -3.77 12.65 15.27
CA PRO A 444 -5.08 12.01 15.23
C PRO A 444 -5.25 11.06 14.04
N ALA A 445 -4.87 11.50 12.86
CA ALA A 445 -4.94 10.67 11.66
C ALA A 445 -4.00 9.46 11.76
N ALA A 446 -2.77 9.67 12.18
CA ALA A 446 -1.79 8.60 12.37
C ALA A 446 -2.28 7.56 13.38
N ALA A 447 -2.83 8.00 14.54
CA ALA A 447 -3.35 7.10 15.56
C ALA A 447 -4.53 6.26 15.04
N LEU A 448 -5.50 6.91 14.38
CA LEU A 448 -6.71 6.24 13.91
C LEU A 448 -6.43 5.27 12.75
N PHE A 449 -5.62 5.66 11.76
CA PHE A 449 -5.23 4.76 10.68
C PHE A 449 -4.31 3.63 11.15
N SER A 450 -3.42 3.88 12.10
CA SER A 450 -2.60 2.83 12.72
C SER A 450 -3.45 1.85 13.53
N ALA A 451 -4.48 2.34 14.24
CA ALA A 451 -5.44 1.47 14.92
C ALA A 451 -6.22 0.61 13.92
N ALA A 452 -6.68 1.18 12.80
CA ALA A 452 -7.34 0.42 11.75
C ALA A 452 -6.41 -0.65 11.13
N ALA A 453 -5.15 -0.30 10.87
CA ALA A 453 -4.13 -1.24 10.40
C ALA A 453 -3.88 -2.36 11.42
N TRP A 454 -3.74 -2.02 12.71
CA TRP A 454 -3.54 -2.99 13.79
C TRP A 454 -4.73 -3.94 13.93
N ILE A 455 -5.98 -3.43 13.88
CA ILE A 455 -7.20 -4.26 13.93
C ILE A 455 -7.20 -5.25 12.75
N ALA A 456 -6.83 -4.84 11.55
CA ALA A 456 -6.74 -5.73 10.39
C ALA A 456 -5.65 -6.80 10.58
N GLN A 457 -4.47 -6.42 11.08
CA GLN A 457 -3.36 -7.35 11.37
C GLN A 457 -3.75 -8.39 12.41
N VAL A 458 -4.29 -7.96 13.55
CA VAL A 458 -4.77 -8.89 14.59
C VAL A 458 -5.88 -9.79 14.06
N GLY A 459 -6.82 -9.21 13.31
CA GLY A 459 -7.92 -9.92 12.69
C GLY A 459 -7.46 -11.03 11.73
N ALA A 460 -6.39 -10.78 10.96
CA ALA A 460 -5.83 -11.76 10.03
C ALA A 460 -5.22 -12.98 10.74
N HIS A 461 -4.83 -12.85 12.01
CA HIS A 461 -4.27 -13.95 12.81
C HIS A 461 -5.31 -14.67 13.68
N LEU A 462 -6.59 -14.25 13.65
CA LEU A 462 -7.65 -14.94 14.39
C LEU A 462 -7.93 -16.31 13.80
N PRO A 463 -8.23 -17.33 14.64
CA PRO A 463 -8.54 -18.67 14.16
C PRO A 463 -9.78 -18.67 13.28
N ALA A 464 -9.79 -19.49 12.23
CA ALA A 464 -10.86 -19.57 11.22
C ALA A 464 -11.19 -18.22 10.53
N GLY A 465 -10.23 -17.31 10.47
CA GLY A 465 -10.43 -15.95 9.90
C GLY A 465 -10.76 -15.97 8.42
N ASP A 466 -10.12 -16.86 7.68
CA ASP A 466 -10.26 -17.02 6.23
C ASP A 466 -10.54 -18.51 5.92
N ILE A 467 -11.79 -18.83 5.61
CA ILE A 467 -12.20 -20.19 5.26
C ILE A 467 -12.18 -20.31 3.74
N GLU A 468 -11.30 -21.15 3.23
CA GLU A 468 -11.28 -21.50 1.80
C GLU A 468 -12.37 -22.52 1.49
N VAL A 469 -13.22 -22.20 0.52
CA VAL A 469 -14.21 -23.13 -0.02
C VAL A 469 -13.54 -24.00 -1.09
N PRO A 470 -13.68 -25.34 -1.04
CA PRO A 470 -13.10 -26.22 -2.06
C PRO A 470 -13.49 -25.78 -3.48
N ARG A 471 -12.53 -25.73 -4.39
CA ARG A 471 -12.72 -25.19 -5.75
C ARG A 471 -13.88 -25.79 -6.53
N GLY A 472 -14.13 -27.10 -6.39
CA GLY A 472 -15.27 -27.76 -7.01
C GLY A 472 -16.63 -27.36 -6.45
N ALA A 473 -16.68 -26.78 -5.25
CA ALA A 473 -17.91 -26.40 -4.57
C ALA A 473 -18.17 -24.87 -4.60
N THR A 474 -17.21 -24.04 -4.96
CA THR A 474 -17.30 -22.56 -4.86
C THR A 474 -18.52 -21.99 -5.58
N LEU A 475 -18.78 -22.43 -6.82
CA LEU A 475 -19.92 -21.96 -7.59
C LEU A 475 -21.26 -22.43 -6.97
N ALA A 476 -21.36 -23.69 -6.61
CA ALA A 476 -22.58 -24.25 -6.02
C ALA A 476 -22.90 -23.60 -4.66
N VAL A 477 -21.90 -23.48 -3.78
CA VAL A 477 -22.03 -22.83 -2.48
C VAL A 477 -22.33 -21.34 -2.66
N GLY A 478 -21.66 -20.67 -3.60
CA GLY A 478 -21.91 -19.26 -3.93
C GLY A 478 -23.34 -19.02 -4.42
N LEU A 479 -23.84 -19.86 -5.32
CA LEU A 479 -25.21 -19.78 -5.81
C LEU A 479 -26.24 -20.07 -4.71
N ALA A 480 -26.01 -21.09 -3.88
CA ALA A 480 -26.91 -21.46 -2.78
C ALA A 480 -27.01 -20.33 -1.74
N LEU A 481 -25.86 -19.77 -1.30
CA LEU A 481 -25.84 -18.66 -0.35
C LEU A 481 -26.29 -17.34 -0.98
N GLY A 482 -26.06 -17.14 -2.26
CA GLY A 482 -26.61 -16.01 -3.00
C GLY A 482 -28.14 -16.08 -3.09
N ALA A 483 -28.69 -17.24 -3.44
CA ALA A 483 -30.16 -17.48 -3.45
C ALA A 483 -30.77 -17.31 -2.05
N PHE A 484 -30.11 -17.81 -1.01
CA PHE A 484 -30.52 -17.62 0.39
C PHE A 484 -30.48 -16.14 0.80
N GLY A 485 -29.41 -15.42 0.45
CA GLY A 485 -29.30 -13.98 0.71
C GLY A 485 -30.41 -13.19 -0.01
N ILE A 486 -30.65 -13.48 -1.28
CA ILE A 486 -31.74 -12.88 -2.06
C ILE A 486 -33.10 -13.21 -1.41
N TRP A 487 -33.32 -14.46 -1.00
CA TRP A 487 -34.53 -14.85 -0.29
C TRP A 487 -34.72 -14.05 1.00
N LEU A 488 -33.66 -13.91 1.83
CA LEU A 488 -33.71 -13.06 3.03
C LEU A 488 -34.06 -11.60 2.72
N LEU A 489 -33.53 -11.06 1.62
CA LEU A 489 -33.78 -9.68 1.19
C LEU A 489 -35.17 -9.50 0.58
N LEU A 490 -35.77 -10.55 -0.03
CA LEU A 490 -37.08 -10.46 -0.65
C LEU A 490 -38.22 -10.91 0.28
N ARG A 491 -37.91 -11.64 1.37
CA ARG A 491 -38.90 -12.15 2.32
C ARG A 491 -39.71 -10.98 2.87
N ASP A 492 -41.04 -10.99 2.63
CA ASP A 492 -41.98 -10.04 3.20
C ASP A 492 -42.15 -10.29 4.70
N GLU A 493 -41.89 -9.28 5.46
CA GLU A 493 -41.96 -9.28 6.91
C GLU A 493 -43.06 -8.33 7.38
N PRO A 494 -43.82 -8.69 8.45
CA PRO A 494 -44.90 -7.81 8.98
C PRO A 494 -44.33 -6.42 9.28
N GLN A 495 -45.10 -5.40 8.85
CA GLN A 495 -44.71 -3.99 9.06
C GLN A 495 -44.78 -3.69 10.55
N SER A 496 -43.64 -3.39 11.18
CA SER A 496 -43.64 -2.61 12.40
C SER A 496 -44.00 -1.16 12.08
N THR A 497 -44.93 -0.61 12.86
CA THR A 497 -45.42 0.78 12.72
C THR A 497 -44.24 1.74 12.70
N PRO A 498 -44.15 2.68 11.76
CA PRO A 498 -43.00 3.61 11.73
C PRO A 498 -43.10 4.56 12.92
N ALA A 499 -42.15 4.45 13.83
CA ALA A 499 -41.85 5.51 14.75
C ALA A 499 -41.30 6.71 13.98
N HIS A 500 -41.83 7.90 14.20
CA HIS A 500 -41.34 9.17 13.69
C HIS A 500 -39.92 9.39 14.13
N ALA A 501 -38.94 9.29 13.19
CA ALA A 501 -37.58 9.74 13.43
C ALA A 501 -36.89 10.04 12.10
N ALA A 502 -37.05 11.21 11.59
CA ALA A 502 -36.32 11.69 10.42
C ALA A 502 -36.03 13.19 10.49
N GLU A 503 -35.66 13.74 11.64
CA GLU A 503 -35.19 15.15 11.68
C GLU A 503 -34.11 15.50 12.68
N ASP A 504 -33.61 14.59 13.54
CA ASP A 504 -32.60 14.92 14.54
C ASP A 504 -31.34 14.03 14.46
N VAL A 505 -30.54 14.17 13.42
CA VAL A 505 -29.23 13.50 13.29
C VAL A 505 -28.05 14.42 13.62
N VAL A 506 -28.27 15.59 14.20
CA VAL A 506 -27.18 16.45 14.68
C VAL A 506 -27.52 17.04 16.05
N SER A 507 -27.90 16.21 17.00
CA SER A 507 -27.80 16.57 18.40
C SER A 507 -26.60 15.80 18.99
N SER A 508 -25.72 16.52 19.68
CA SER A 508 -24.57 15.98 20.40
C SER A 508 -25.03 14.98 21.47
N SER A 509 -25.17 13.70 21.09
CA SER A 509 -25.52 12.64 22.02
C SER A 509 -24.37 12.45 23.02
N PRO A 510 -24.60 12.01 24.25
CA PRO A 510 -23.55 11.69 25.21
C PRO A 510 -22.56 10.64 24.71
N MET A 511 -22.86 10.02 23.61
CA MET A 511 -22.04 9.08 22.86
C MET A 511 -20.96 9.76 21.99
N SER A 512 -21.26 10.89 21.35
CA SER A 512 -20.22 11.64 20.62
C SER A 512 -19.10 12.07 21.58
N GLN A 513 -19.45 12.36 22.84
CA GLN A 513 -18.45 12.68 23.87
C GLN A 513 -17.62 11.46 24.31
N ARG A 514 -18.23 10.28 24.48
CA ARG A 514 -17.49 9.04 24.82
C ARG A 514 -16.61 8.55 23.67
N LEU A 515 -17.08 8.63 22.44
CA LEU A 515 -16.29 8.33 21.27
C LEU A 515 -15.12 9.33 21.12
N ALA A 516 -15.40 10.61 21.32
CA ALA A 516 -14.38 11.66 21.35
C ALA A 516 -13.34 11.43 22.46
N SER A 517 -13.77 10.99 23.64
CA SER A 517 -12.86 10.64 24.77
C SER A 517 -12.02 9.41 24.44
N GLY A 518 -12.60 8.37 23.82
CA GLY A 518 -11.87 7.18 23.35
C GLY A 518 -10.83 7.52 22.29
N ILE A 519 -11.20 8.35 21.32
CA ILE A 519 -10.30 8.87 20.29
C ILE A 519 -9.19 9.72 20.93
N ALA A 520 -9.52 10.61 21.87
CA ALA A 520 -8.54 11.41 22.60
C ALA A 520 -7.56 10.54 23.39
N ALA A 521 -8.04 9.47 24.04
CA ALA A 521 -7.19 8.51 24.74
C ALA A 521 -6.25 7.76 23.76
N LEU A 522 -6.76 7.33 22.61
CA LEU A 522 -5.96 6.67 21.58
C LEU A 522 -4.87 7.61 21.02
N ILE A 523 -5.22 8.88 20.78
CA ILE A 523 -4.27 9.92 20.37
C ILE A 523 -3.20 10.13 21.44
N ALA A 524 -3.60 10.22 22.73
CA ALA A 524 -2.68 10.38 23.84
C ALA A 524 -1.73 9.18 23.98
N VAL A 525 -2.22 7.96 23.86
CA VAL A 525 -1.39 6.73 23.85
C VAL A 525 -0.44 6.72 22.67
N SER A 526 -0.90 7.06 21.46
CA SER A 526 -0.05 7.14 20.26
C SER A 526 1.03 8.23 20.41
N ALA A 527 0.70 9.38 21.02
CA ALA A 527 1.67 10.44 21.30
C ALA A 527 2.72 9.98 22.34
N LEU A 528 2.28 9.33 23.41
CA LEU A 528 3.18 8.80 24.46
C LEU A 528 4.12 7.71 23.92
N THR A 529 3.61 6.77 23.12
CA THR A 529 4.45 5.73 22.50
C THR A 529 5.46 6.34 21.52
N SER A 530 5.04 7.35 20.77
CA SER A 530 5.92 8.07 19.85
C SER A 530 7.03 8.84 20.59
N LEU A 531 6.73 9.43 21.74
CA LEU A 531 7.74 10.09 22.60
C LEU A 531 8.72 9.08 23.22
N GLY A 532 8.26 7.86 23.53
CA GLY A 532 9.10 6.77 24.04
C GLY A 532 10.11 6.25 23.02
N ASN A 533 9.88 6.45 21.73
CA ASN A 533 10.78 6.05 20.64
C ASN A 533 11.89 7.08 20.32
N ALA A 534 12.00 8.16 21.10
CA ALA A 534 13.10 9.10 20.96
C ALA A 534 14.47 8.39 21.13
N VAL A 535 15.45 8.79 20.32
CA VAL A 535 16.80 8.18 20.33
C VAL A 535 17.38 8.15 21.73
N PRO A 536 17.70 6.99 22.30
CA PRO A 536 18.33 6.90 23.61
C PRO A 536 19.71 7.56 23.58
N ARG A 537 19.88 8.65 24.29
CA ARG A 537 21.16 9.37 24.34
C ARG A 537 22.29 8.60 25.01
N GLY A 538 21.97 7.61 25.82
CA GLY A 538 22.91 6.81 26.61
C GLY A 538 23.20 5.41 26.04
N SER A 539 22.78 5.10 24.82
CA SER A 539 23.00 3.78 24.19
C SER A 539 23.34 3.90 22.71
N LEU A 540 24.03 2.88 22.21
CA LEU A 540 24.14 2.55 20.80
C LEU A 540 23.05 1.54 20.49
N ARG A 541 22.29 1.78 19.42
CA ARG A 541 21.29 0.86 18.90
C ARG A 541 21.61 0.52 17.45
N ILE A 542 21.69 -0.77 17.13
CA ILE A 542 21.88 -1.31 15.79
C ILE A 542 20.62 -2.11 15.45
N THR A 543 19.85 -1.67 14.48
CA THR A 543 18.59 -2.30 14.09
C THR A 543 18.69 -2.79 12.64
N THR A 544 18.72 -4.11 12.45
CA THR A 544 18.59 -4.75 11.14
C THR A 544 17.12 -4.90 10.81
N LEU A 545 16.66 -4.15 9.83
CA LEU A 545 15.26 -4.05 9.44
C LEU A 545 14.84 -5.27 8.61
N ASP A 546 13.64 -5.81 8.83
CA ASP A 546 13.07 -6.84 7.98
C ASP A 546 12.51 -6.23 6.68
N VAL A 547 13.40 -5.91 5.74
CA VAL A 547 13.05 -5.36 4.41
C VAL A 547 12.82 -6.43 3.34
N GLY A 548 12.80 -7.71 3.71
CA GLY A 548 12.75 -8.84 2.79
C GLY A 548 14.15 -9.33 2.43
N GLN A 549 14.33 -9.76 1.18
CA GLN A 549 15.65 -10.17 0.69
C GLN A 549 16.46 -8.92 0.38
N GLY A 550 17.46 -8.59 1.21
CA GLY A 550 18.28 -7.41 1.07
C GLY A 550 18.69 -6.83 2.42
N ASP A 551 19.39 -5.71 2.41
CA ASP A 551 19.91 -5.05 3.61
C ASP A 551 19.27 -3.68 3.84
N ALA A 552 18.92 -3.42 5.09
CA ALA A 552 18.69 -2.09 5.62
C ALA A 552 19.00 -2.10 7.12
N ILE A 553 20.02 -1.33 7.55
CA ILE A 553 20.47 -1.33 8.94
C ILE A 553 20.50 0.10 9.46
N LEU A 554 19.65 0.37 10.45
CA LEU A 554 19.61 1.66 11.13
C LEU A 554 20.51 1.62 12.38
N ILE A 555 21.40 2.59 12.48
CA ILE A 555 22.31 2.76 13.62
C ILE A 555 22.00 4.11 14.27
N GLU A 556 21.75 4.08 15.57
CA GLU A 556 21.43 5.25 16.38
C GLU A 556 22.40 5.35 17.55
N VAL A 557 23.11 6.46 17.66
CA VAL A 557 24.08 6.70 18.75
C VAL A 557 24.18 8.20 19.06
N SER A 558 24.11 8.55 20.34
CA SER A 558 24.25 9.95 20.80
C SER A 558 23.34 10.96 20.06
N GLY A 559 22.13 10.54 19.68
CA GLY A 559 21.19 11.38 18.96
C GLY A 559 21.47 11.52 17.45
N ARG A 560 22.44 10.79 16.90
CA ARG A 560 22.76 10.72 15.48
C ARG A 560 22.29 9.42 14.89
N ARG A 561 21.94 9.44 13.59
CA ARG A 561 21.46 8.29 12.84
C ARG A 561 22.26 8.03 11.59
N MET A 562 22.58 6.76 11.37
CA MET A 562 23.14 6.27 10.11
C MET A 562 22.25 5.14 9.59
N LEU A 563 21.98 5.16 8.29
CA LEU A 563 21.30 4.05 7.60
C LEU A 563 22.28 3.43 6.61
N ILE A 564 22.47 2.13 6.68
CA ILE A 564 23.21 1.35 5.70
C ILE A 564 22.19 0.62 4.83
N ASP A 565 22.20 0.93 3.54
CA ASP A 565 21.31 0.40 2.51
C ASP A 565 19.79 0.63 2.75
N GLY A 566 18.98 0.26 1.80
CA GLY A 566 17.53 0.51 1.82
C GLY A 566 16.67 -0.68 1.44
N GLY A 567 17.26 -1.83 1.18
CA GLY A 567 16.51 -3.01 0.76
C GLY A 567 15.84 -2.89 -0.61
N PRO A 568 15.09 -3.93 -1.02
CA PRO A 568 14.47 -3.99 -2.35
C PRO A 568 13.14 -3.22 -2.44
N ASP A 569 12.48 -2.93 -1.30
CA ASP A 569 11.11 -2.43 -1.26
C ASP A 569 11.01 -1.08 -0.54
N PRO A 570 10.75 0.03 -1.29
CA PRO A 570 10.61 1.37 -0.71
C PRO A 570 9.50 1.50 0.33
N ALA A 571 8.39 0.79 0.16
CA ALA A 571 7.24 0.88 1.06
C ALA A 571 7.56 0.17 2.39
N ARG A 572 8.21 -1.00 2.31
CA ARG A 572 8.63 -1.77 3.47
C ARG A 572 9.73 -1.05 4.26
N LEU A 573 10.73 -0.50 3.58
CA LEU A 573 11.75 0.34 4.22
C LEU A 573 11.11 1.50 4.99
N SER A 574 10.19 2.22 4.35
CA SER A 574 9.47 3.33 4.98
C SER A 574 8.68 2.87 6.20
N THR A 575 8.02 1.72 6.13
CA THR A 575 7.24 1.14 7.23
C THR A 575 8.13 0.78 8.42
N GLU A 576 9.24 0.11 8.19
CA GLU A 576 10.17 -0.29 9.26
C GLU A 576 10.85 0.93 9.90
N LEU A 577 11.28 1.91 9.10
CA LEU A 577 11.89 3.14 9.62
C LEU A 577 10.90 3.99 10.42
N ASP A 578 9.66 4.15 9.94
CA ASP A 578 8.65 4.96 10.62
C ASP A 578 8.14 4.32 11.93
N ARG A 579 8.39 3.02 12.16
CA ARG A 579 8.17 2.37 13.48
C ARG A 579 9.19 2.81 14.53
N ILE A 580 10.38 3.20 14.08
CA ILE A 580 11.52 3.52 14.96
C ILE A 580 11.74 5.02 15.03
N ILE A 581 11.71 5.71 13.89
CA ILE A 581 11.98 7.13 13.76
C ILE A 581 10.67 7.91 13.86
N PRO A 582 10.50 8.78 14.86
CA PRO A 582 9.30 9.60 14.99
C PRO A 582 9.09 10.51 13.77
N ALA A 583 7.82 10.72 13.38
CA ALA A 583 7.46 11.51 12.21
C ALA A 583 7.98 12.97 12.25
N TRP A 584 8.18 13.53 13.45
CA TRP A 584 8.71 14.89 13.65
C TRP A 584 10.24 14.99 13.60
N ASP A 585 10.98 13.86 13.59
CA ASP A 585 12.46 13.81 13.54
C ASP A 585 12.96 12.86 12.46
N ARG A 586 12.39 12.98 11.27
CA ARG A 586 12.80 12.21 10.08
C ARG A 586 14.14 12.71 9.53
N ARG A 587 15.20 12.52 10.31
CA ARG A 587 16.57 12.90 9.96
C ARG A 587 17.48 11.68 9.98
N ILE A 588 18.29 11.56 8.94
CA ILE A 588 19.39 10.60 8.82
C ILE A 588 20.66 11.42 8.57
N ASP A 589 21.60 11.36 9.50
CA ASP A 589 22.84 12.15 9.42
C ASP A 589 23.79 11.58 8.36
N LEU A 590 23.85 10.24 8.22
CA LEU A 590 24.71 9.57 7.24
C LEU A 590 23.94 8.41 6.59
N LEU A 591 23.91 8.38 5.26
CA LEU A 591 23.43 7.25 4.49
C LEU A 591 24.61 6.55 3.82
N VAL A 592 24.68 5.23 3.94
CA VAL A 592 25.69 4.38 3.32
C VAL A 592 25.01 3.57 2.22
N ALA A 593 25.44 3.74 0.98
CA ALA A 593 25.08 2.90 -0.15
C ALA A 593 26.21 1.89 -0.37
N SER A 594 26.07 0.66 0.12
CA SER A 594 27.15 -0.30 0.17
C SER A 594 27.66 -0.71 -1.20
N HIS A 595 26.73 -1.07 -2.12
CA HIS A 595 27.01 -1.44 -3.50
C HIS A 595 25.74 -1.32 -4.38
N PRO A 596 25.86 -1.29 -5.73
CA PRO A 596 24.76 -0.88 -6.62
C PRO A 596 23.77 -2.01 -7.00
N HIS A 597 23.40 -2.91 -6.08
CA HIS A 597 22.38 -3.93 -6.33
C HIS A 597 20.97 -3.48 -5.92
N GLU A 598 19.95 -4.08 -6.52
CA GLU A 598 18.53 -3.75 -6.32
C GLU A 598 18.11 -4.01 -4.87
N ASP A 599 18.56 -5.10 -4.25
CA ASP A 599 18.23 -5.49 -2.88
C ASP A 599 18.93 -4.66 -1.80
N HIS A 600 19.73 -3.67 -2.22
CA HIS A 600 20.36 -2.67 -1.34
C HIS A 600 19.90 -1.25 -1.64
N LEU A 601 19.74 -0.88 -2.92
CA LEU A 601 19.47 0.49 -3.31
C LEU A 601 18.01 0.80 -3.64
N ALA A 602 17.17 -0.21 -3.98
CA ALA A 602 15.85 0.05 -4.53
C ALA A 602 14.92 0.84 -3.59
N GLY A 603 15.09 0.71 -2.29
CA GLY A 603 14.35 1.47 -1.28
C GLY A 603 14.77 2.93 -1.13
N LEU A 604 16.02 3.28 -1.49
CA LEU A 604 16.62 4.58 -1.20
C LEU A 604 16.04 5.76 -1.99
N PRO A 605 15.73 5.65 -3.30
CA PRO A 605 15.18 6.76 -4.06
C PRO A 605 13.95 7.41 -3.42
N LYS A 606 13.02 6.61 -2.94
CA LYS A 606 11.79 7.10 -2.29
C LYS A 606 12.02 7.64 -0.88
N LEU A 607 13.10 7.21 -0.22
CA LEU A 607 13.45 7.67 1.12
C LEU A 607 13.76 9.17 1.14
N LEU A 608 14.38 9.70 0.09
CA LEU A 608 14.76 11.11 -0.03
C LEU A 608 13.55 12.06 -0.05
N ASP A 609 12.38 11.58 -0.45
CA ASP A 609 11.13 12.34 -0.43
C ASP A 609 10.59 12.55 1.01
N ARG A 610 10.98 11.67 1.94
CA ARG A 610 10.43 11.59 3.31
C ARG A 610 11.39 11.97 4.40
N TYR A 611 12.68 11.68 4.22
CA TYR A 611 13.73 11.87 5.22
C TYR A 611 14.72 12.93 4.79
N ARG A 612 15.18 13.73 5.74
CA ARG A 612 16.28 14.67 5.53
C ARG A 612 17.60 13.94 5.72
N ILE A 613 18.35 13.78 4.64
CA ILE A 613 19.65 13.12 4.63
C ILE A 613 20.71 14.20 4.56
N SER A 614 21.68 14.16 5.51
CA SER A 614 22.73 15.18 5.59
C SER A 614 23.88 14.89 4.62
N SER A 615 24.31 13.63 4.54
CA SER A 615 25.38 13.18 3.63
C SER A 615 25.21 11.71 3.24
N VAL A 616 25.78 11.37 2.11
CA VAL A 616 25.78 10.00 1.55
C VAL A 616 27.24 9.57 1.32
N ILE A 617 27.55 8.34 1.68
CA ILE A 617 28.80 7.67 1.27
C ILE A 617 28.47 6.45 0.43
N GLY A 618 29.33 6.16 -0.55
CA GLY A 618 29.17 5.01 -1.44
C GLY A 618 30.52 4.48 -1.93
N SER A 619 30.53 3.22 -2.37
CA SER A 619 31.74 2.59 -2.91
C SER A 619 31.94 2.88 -4.40
N GLU A 620 30.87 2.87 -5.17
CA GLU A 620 30.91 2.90 -6.63
C GLU A 620 29.74 3.70 -7.20
N ASP A 621 30.01 4.50 -8.23
CA ASP A 621 29.02 5.25 -8.99
C ASP A 621 28.72 4.60 -10.35
N ARG A 622 29.41 3.51 -10.71
CA ARG A 622 29.30 2.83 -12.01
C ARG A 622 28.66 1.46 -11.88
N GLY A 623 27.93 1.05 -12.93
CA GLY A 623 27.27 -0.25 -12.96
C GLY A 623 25.91 -0.29 -12.24
N GLY A 624 25.41 -1.50 -12.03
CA GLY A 624 24.13 -1.78 -11.40
C GLY A 624 22.89 -1.64 -12.31
N GLY A 625 21.75 -2.02 -11.75
CA GLY A 625 20.45 -2.06 -12.43
C GLY A 625 19.68 -0.74 -12.35
N PRO A 626 18.35 -0.81 -12.58
CA PRO A 626 17.45 0.36 -12.56
C PRO A 626 17.49 1.15 -11.25
N ALA A 627 17.61 0.49 -10.07
CA ALA A 627 17.71 1.19 -8.80
C ALA A 627 18.97 2.05 -8.72
N ALA A 628 20.12 1.52 -9.17
CA ALA A 628 21.38 2.26 -9.19
C ALA A 628 21.30 3.47 -10.14
N SER A 629 20.64 3.32 -11.30
CA SER A 629 20.42 4.43 -12.23
C SER A 629 19.54 5.51 -11.64
N SER A 630 18.39 5.13 -11.07
CA SER A 630 17.49 6.06 -10.39
C SER A 630 18.16 6.74 -9.19
N TRP A 631 18.98 6.00 -8.43
CA TRP A 631 19.73 6.53 -7.31
C TRP A 631 20.72 7.62 -7.74
N ARG A 632 21.50 7.36 -8.81
CA ARG A 632 22.44 8.35 -9.36
C ARG A 632 21.72 9.61 -9.85
N GLU A 633 20.62 9.45 -10.59
CA GLU A 633 19.82 10.59 -11.10
C GLU A 633 19.29 11.46 -9.95
N ILE A 634 18.73 10.84 -8.91
CA ILE A 634 18.20 11.56 -7.75
C ILE A 634 19.31 12.24 -6.95
N LEU A 635 20.46 11.58 -6.74
CA LEU A 635 21.60 12.20 -6.08
C LEU A 635 22.13 13.39 -6.88
N ALA A 636 22.26 13.25 -8.20
CA ALA A 636 22.70 14.33 -9.07
C ALA A 636 21.74 15.55 -9.07
N ALA A 637 20.43 15.30 -8.93
CA ALA A 637 19.41 16.33 -8.82
C ALA A 637 19.31 16.92 -7.40
N SER A 638 19.80 16.21 -6.38
CA SER A 638 19.77 16.64 -4.98
C SER A 638 20.96 17.54 -4.66
N ARG A 639 20.85 18.29 -3.54
CA ARG A 639 21.98 19.04 -2.97
C ARG A 639 22.71 18.27 -1.87
N ILE A 640 22.51 16.94 -1.80
CA ILE A 640 23.08 16.10 -0.75
C ILE A 640 24.56 15.84 -1.11
N ALA A 641 25.45 16.01 -0.13
CA ALA A 641 26.86 15.72 -0.31
C ALA A 641 27.07 14.21 -0.47
N TYR A 642 27.65 13.79 -1.59
CA TYR A 642 28.05 12.42 -1.85
C TYR A 642 29.57 12.29 -1.80
N HIS A 643 30.07 11.27 -1.09
CA HIS A 643 31.47 10.97 -0.97
C HIS A 643 31.74 9.50 -1.30
N GLN A 644 32.60 9.26 -2.29
CA GLN A 644 33.13 7.93 -2.52
C GLN A 644 34.17 7.63 -1.43
N VAL A 645 34.13 6.41 -0.89
CA VAL A 645 34.97 6.01 0.24
C VAL A 645 35.85 4.82 -0.09
N PHE A 646 36.99 4.76 0.57
CA PHE A 646 38.03 3.73 0.37
C PHE A 646 38.58 3.22 1.70
N THR A 647 39.27 2.11 1.64
CA THR A 647 40.03 1.56 2.77
C THR A 647 40.90 2.62 3.46
N GLY A 648 40.72 2.76 4.77
CA GLY A 648 41.44 3.73 5.60
C GLY A 648 40.64 5.00 5.92
N ASP A 649 39.54 5.29 5.19
CA ASP A 649 38.66 6.42 5.51
C ASP A 649 38.01 6.22 6.88
N ARG A 650 37.84 7.33 7.60
CA ARG A 650 37.28 7.35 8.95
C ARG A 650 36.27 8.45 9.11
N PHE A 651 35.21 8.16 9.83
CA PHE A 651 34.12 9.09 10.13
C PHE A 651 33.76 9.05 11.61
N GLN A 652 33.13 10.09 12.10
CA GLN A 652 32.61 10.15 13.47
C GLN A 652 31.09 10.28 13.42
N LEU A 653 30.37 9.38 14.11
CA LEU A 653 28.94 9.43 14.29
C LEU A 653 28.62 9.47 15.79
N GLY A 654 28.40 10.66 16.36
CA GLY A 654 28.21 10.79 17.80
C GLY A 654 29.43 10.22 18.57
N ALA A 655 29.19 9.25 19.46
CA ALA A 655 30.24 8.56 20.21
C ALA A 655 30.92 7.43 19.42
N ALA A 656 30.39 7.04 18.24
CA ALA A 656 30.91 5.93 17.46
C ALA A 656 31.95 6.42 16.41
N ARG A 657 33.07 5.69 16.30
CA ARG A 657 34.03 5.81 15.22
C ARG A 657 33.68 4.78 14.13
N LEU A 658 33.68 5.22 12.90
CA LEU A 658 33.44 4.41 11.71
C LEU A 658 34.77 4.32 10.92
N SER A 659 35.18 3.14 10.49
CA SER A 659 36.37 2.90 9.69
C SER A 659 36.03 2.03 8.49
N VAL A 660 36.37 2.47 7.28
CA VAL A 660 36.25 1.70 6.05
C VAL A 660 37.40 0.71 5.94
N LEU A 661 37.07 -0.58 5.92
CA LEU A 661 38.06 -1.65 5.78
C LEU A 661 38.21 -2.13 4.33
N TRP A 662 37.22 -1.84 3.49
CA TRP A 662 37.14 -2.20 2.08
C TRP A 662 36.07 -1.31 1.39
N PRO A 663 36.17 -0.98 0.09
CA PRO A 663 37.16 -1.42 -0.91
C PRO A 663 38.40 -0.52 -0.97
N ASP A 664 39.49 -1.05 -1.57
CA ASP A 664 40.69 -0.26 -1.88
C ASP A 664 40.43 0.61 -3.12
N GLU A 665 41.07 1.80 -3.18
CA GLU A 665 40.96 2.70 -4.34
C GLU A 665 41.45 2.02 -5.64
N SER A 666 42.50 1.22 -5.53
CA SER A 666 43.06 0.44 -6.65
C SER A 666 42.08 -0.59 -7.20
N TYR A 667 41.21 -1.19 -6.33
CA TYR A 667 40.22 -2.15 -6.74
C TYR A 667 39.03 -1.46 -7.47
N LEU A 668 38.58 -0.32 -6.98
CA LEU A 668 37.50 0.45 -7.62
C LEU A 668 37.92 1.10 -8.95
N SER A 669 39.22 1.34 -9.15
CA SER A 669 39.72 1.88 -10.43
C SER A 669 39.60 0.88 -11.59
N LEU A 670 39.52 -0.43 -11.30
CA LEU A 670 39.26 -1.45 -12.29
C LEU A 670 37.83 -1.34 -12.83
N PRO A 671 37.60 -1.65 -14.12
CA PRO A 671 36.23 -1.71 -14.62
C PRO A 671 35.35 -2.68 -13.80
N PRO A 672 34.11 -2.36 -13.47
CA PRO A 672 33.24 -3.32 -12.83
C PRO A 672 33.04 -4.52 -13.77
N GLY A 673 33.12 -5.75 -13.23
CA GLY A 673 32.74 -6.94 -13.97
C GLY A 673 31.28 -6.90 -14.39
N ASN A 674 30.92 -7.66 -15.42
CA ASN A 674 29.54 -7.72 -15.93
C ASN A 674 28.64 -8.68 -15.11
N ASP A 675 29.16 -9.34 -14.09
CA ASP A 675 28.42 -10.25 -13.25
C ASP A 675 28.06 -9.63 -11.88
N GLY A 676 26.99 -10.13 -11.27
CA GLY A 676 26.52 -9.63 -9.97
C GLY A 676 27.55 -9.82 -8.86
N ARG A 677 28.42 -10.84 -8.95
CA ARG A 677 29.46 -11.09 -7.97
C ARG A 677 30.50 -9.98 -7.93
N ALA A 678 30.93 -9.51 -9.10
CA ALA A 678 31.91 -8.43 -9.18
C ALA A 678 31.39 -7.12 -8.57
N LEU A 679 30.09 -6.88 -8.61
CA LEU A 679 29.45 -5.75 -7.93
C LEU A 679 29.35 -5.98 -6.42
N ASN A 680 29.05 -7.19 -5.96
CA ASN A 680 29.04 -7.58 -4.55
C ASN A 680 30.40 -7.36 -3.90
N ASP A 681 31.46 -7.75 -4.58
CA ASP A 681 32.85 -7.61 -4.09
C ASP A 681 33.31 -6.15 -3.97
N ARG A 682 32.51 -5.19 -4.44
CA ARG A 682 32.71 -3.73 -4.26
C ARG A 682 31.97 -3.16 -3.07
N SER A 683 31.26 -3.99 -2.30
CA SER A 683 30.54 -3.58 -1.10
C SER A 683 31.44 -2.87 -0.11
N ILE A 684 30.95 -1.80 0.50
CA ILE A 684 31.65 -1.16 1.62
C ILE A 684 31.65 -2.11 2.82
N VAL A 685 32.81 -2.41 3.33
CA VAL A 685 32.96 -3.05 4.63
C VAL A 685 33.29 -2.00 5.68
N LEU A 686 32.33 -1.80 6.60
CA LEU A 686 32.41 -0.74 7.60
C LEU A 686 32.53 -1.31 9.00
N ARG A 687 33.53 -0.89 9.74
CA ARG A 687 33.72 -1.19 11.16
C ARG A 687 33.23 -0.01 12.00
N LEU A 688 32.42 -0.29 13.01
CA LEU A 688 31.98 0.65 14.01
C LEU A 688 32.61 0.30 15.35
N ASP A 689 33.25 1.28 15.99
CA ASP A 689 33.85 1.14 17.31
C ASP A 689 33.33 2.20 18.28
N ILE A 690 32.96 1.77 19.48
CA ILE A 690 32.81 2.60 20.68
C ILE A 690 33.70 1.99 21.77
N PRO A 691 34.07 2.71 22.83
CA PRO A 691 34.83 2.13 23.91
C PRO A 691 34.22 0.85 24.45
N GLY A 692 34.91 -0.30 24.31
CA GLY A 692 34.48 -1.60 24.80
C GLY A 692 33.49 -2.39 23.96
N PHE A 693 33.12 -1.90 22.77
CA PHE A 693 32.25 -2.63 21.83
C PHE A 693 32.61 -2.31 20.37
N SER A 694 32.43 -3.31 19.50
CA SER A 694 32.65 -3.14 18.06
C SER A 694 31.66 -3.96 17.22
N ALA A 695 31.32 -3.43 16.04
CA ALA A 695 30.48 -4.09 15.04
C ALA A 695 31.11 -4.02 13.65
N LEU A 696 30.83 -5.02 12.80
CA LEU A 696 31.26 -5.06 11.41
C LEU A 696 30.06 -5.25 10.49
N PHE A 697 29.97 -4.40 9.48
CA PHE A 697 28.99 -4.43 8.41
C PHE A 697 29.72 -4.73 7.11
N THR A 698 29.35 -5.82 6.45
CA THR A 698 30.15 -6.41 5.36
C THR A 698 29.57 -6.17 3.98
N GLY A 699 28.36 -5.62 3.88
CA GLY A 699 27.61 -5.68 2.62
C GLY A 699 27.53 -7.12 2.11
N ASP A 700 27.74 -7.30 0.82
CA ASP A 700 27.59 -8.60 0.14
C ASP A 700 28.89 -9.19 -0.40
N ILE A 701 30.03 -8.83 0.23
CA ILE A 701 31.32 -9.43 -0.14
C ILE A 701 31.27 -10.96 -0.07
N GLU A 702 32.00 -11.60 -0.98
CA GLU A 702 32.25 -13.03 -0.97
C GLU A 702 33.62 -13.36 -0.33
N SER A 703 33.86 -14.63 -0.04
CA SER A 703 35.07 -15.09 0.66
C SER A 703 36.38 -14.79 -0.05
N ASP A 704 36.34 -14.46 -1.33
CA ASP A 704 37.55 -14.06 -2.11
C ASP A 704 38.07 -12.70 -1.66
N ILE A 705 37.25 -11.86 -1.04
CA ILE A 705 37.66 -10.57 -0.47
C ILE A 705 38.18 -10.72 0.97
N ASP A 706 37.86 -11.80 1.68
CA ASP A 706 38.24 -12.03 3.06
C ASP A 706 39.76 -11.83 3.30
N PRO A 707 40.70 -12.35 2.46
CA PRO A 707 42.13 -12.14 2.67
C PRO A 707 42.58 -10.67 2.66
N ARG A 708 41.84 -9.82 1.90
CA ARG A 708 42.14 -8.38 1.83
C ARG A 708 41.65 -7.66 3.08
N ILE A 709 40.46 -8.01 3.55
CA ILE A 709 39.87 -7.42 4.76
C ILE A 709 40.64 -7.87 6.01
N LEU A 710 41.06 -9.12 6.08
CA LEU A 710 41.82 -9.68 7.21
C LEU A 710 43.07 -8.88 7.52
N ARG A 711 43.72 -8.27 6.52
CA ARG A 711 44.90 -7.40 6.74
C ARG A 711 44.57 -6.15 7.56
N ASN A 712 43.27 -5.71 7.49
CA ASN A 712 42.81 -4.49 8.15
C ASN A 712 42.06 -4.77 9.46
N ILE A 713 41.84 -6.05 9.80
CA ILE A 713 41.21 -6.46 11.06
C ILE A 713 42.23 -6.49 12.17
N THR A 714 42.18 -5.52 13.07
CA THR A 714 43.13 -5.39 14.20
C THR A 714 42.62 -6.02 15.49
N ALA A 715 41.30 -6.27 15.61
CA ALA A 715 40.69 -6.82 16.80
C ALA A 715 39.34 -7.51 16.46
N PRO A 716 38.93 -8.49 17.28
CA PRO A 716 37.62 -9.12 17.17
C PRO A 716 36.44 -8.12 17.25
N VAL A 717 35.28 -8.52 16.80
CA VAL A 717 34.05 -7.71 16.88
C VAL A 717 33.00 -8.39 17.76
N ASP A 718 32.08 -7.61 18.34
CA ASP A 718 30.98 -8.14 19.14
C ASP A 718 29.78 -8.51 18.24
N VAL A 719 29.54 -7.71 17.22
CA VAL A 719 28.43 -7.90 16.28
C VAL A 719 28.96 -7.99 14.85
N LEU A 720 28.46 -8.98 14.11
CA LEU A 720 28.74 -9.16 12.69
C LEU A 720 27.42 -9.15 11.90
N LYS A 721 27.27 -8.26 10.92
CA LYS A 721 26.29 -8.49 9.83
C LYS A 721 26.90 -9.55 8.89
N ALA A 722 26.25 -10.68 8.76
CA ALA A 722 26.70 -11.77 7.90
C ALA A 722 26.80 -11.32 6.43
N PRO A 723 27.92 -11.58 5.72
CA PRO A 723 28.06 -11.20 4.33
C PRO A 723 27.01 -11.86 3.44
N HIS A 724 26.60 -11.16 2.39
CA HIS A 724 25.75 -11.64 1.30
C HIS A 724 24.58 -12.52 1.76
N HIS A 725 23.82 -12.01 2.73
CA HIS A 725 22.61 -12.65 3.30
C HIS A 725 22.82 -14.09 3.77
N GLY A 726 24.07 -14.47 4.06
CA GLY A 726 24.44 -15.83 4.42
C GLY A 726 24.54 -16.77 3.21
N SER A 727 24.97 -16.29 2.05
CA SER A 727 25.25 -17.10 0.87
C SER A 727 26.24 -18.24 1.18
N LYS A 728 26.27 -19.29 0.36
CA LYS A 728 27.17 -20.44 0.57
C LYS A 728 28.64 -20.03 0.54
N GLY A 729 28.99 -19.06 -0.33
CA GLY A 729 30.35 -18.53 -0.48
C GLY A 729 30.76 -17.49 0.55
N ALA A 730 29.85 -17.05 1.42
CA ALA A 730 30.11 -15.99 2.38
C ALA A 730 30.70 -16.48 3.70
N ALA A 731 31.32 -15.55 4.46
CA ALA A 731 31.82 -15.77 5.82
C ALA A 731 32.75 -16.98 5.98
N SER A 732 33.95 -16.90 5.41
CA SER A 732 34.97 -17.97 5.56
C SER A 732 35.31 -18.24 7.02
N ARG A 733 35.78 -19.46 7.32
CA ARG A 733 36.27 -19.80 8.67
C ARG A 733 37.46 -18.92 9.10
N ALA A 734 38.27 -18.44 8.15
CA ALA A 734 39.38 -17.53 8.44
C ALA A 734 38.86 -16.17 8.92
N LEU A 735 37.88 -15.60 8.22
CA LEU A 735 37.23 -14.35 8.59
C LEU A 735 36.53 -14.47 9.96
N LEU A 736 35.74 -15.50 10.14
CA LEU A 736 35.03 -15.74 11.41
C LEU A 736 35.98 -16.05 12.56
N GLY A 737 37.14 -16.68 12.26
CA GLY A 737 38.23 -16.90 13.22
C GLY A 737 38.84 -15.61 13.74
N ALA A 738 39.11 -14.66 12.87
CA ALA A 738 39.66 -13.35 13.21
C ALA A 738 38.63 -12.45 13.92
N LEU A 739 37.38 -12.45 13.47
CA LEU A 739 36.31 -11.61 14.01
C LEU A 739 35.76 -12.13 15.34
N ASN A 740 35.59 -13.42 15.50
CA ASN A 740 35.03 -14.09 16.69
C ASN A 740 33.81 -13.37 17.26
N PRO A 741 32.70 -13.21 16.46
CA PRO A 741 31.54 -12.42 16.85
C PRO A 741 30.73 -13.09 17.96
N ARG A 742 30.20 -12.31 18.90
CA ARG A 742 29.25 -12.75 19.92
C ARG A 742 27.81 -12.88 19.34
N VAL A 743 27.50 -12.00 18.39
CA VAL A 743 26.21 -11.97 17.69
C VAL A 743 26.47 -11.84 16.20
N SER A 744 25.87 -12.72 15.43
CA SER A 744 25.82 -12.62 13.95
C SER A 744 24.39 -12.38 13.51
N VAL A 745 24.15 -11.35 12.71
CA VAL A 745 22.84 -11.04 12.16
C VAL A 745 22.83 -11.35 10.67
N VAL A 746 21.88 -12.15 10.23
CA VAL A 746 21.64 -12.48 8.83
C VAL A 746 20.38 -11.76 8.37
N SER A 747 20.56 -10.76 7.52
CA SER A 747 19.46 -10.06 6.87
C SER A 747 19.01 -10.84 5.64
N VAL A 748 17.81 -11.39 5.65
CA VAL A 748 17.34 -12.32 4.61
C VAL A 748 15.82 -12.38 4.58
N GLY A 749 15.23 -12.57 3.40
CA GLY A 749 13.79 -12.62 3.21
C GLY A 749 13.19 -14.02 3.37
N VAL A 750 11.98 -14.09 3.90
CA VAL A 750 11.18 -15.32 3.95
C VAL A 750 10.91 -15.82 2.52
N ASN A 751 11.09 -17.12 2.28
CA ASN A 751 10.84 -17.75 0.98
C ASN A 751 11.54 -17.06 -0.20
N ASN A 752 12.78 -16.58 -0.01
CA ASN A 752 13.58 -16.01 -1.08
C ASN A 752 13.95 -17.08 -2.13
N SER A 753 14.12 -16.64 -3.38
CA SER A 753 14.44 -17.53 -4.51
C SER A 753 15.92 -17.88 -4.62
N TYR A 754 16.77 -17.29 -3.78
CA TYR A 754 18.25 -17.46 -3.84
C TYR A 754 18.74 -18.63 -3.02
N GLY A 755 17.88 -19.23 -2.16
CA GLY A 755 18.27 -20.29 -1.25
C GLY A 755 19.11 -19.79 -0.06
N HIS A 756 19.06 -18.51 0.25
CA HIS A 756 19.73 -17.91 1.42
C HIS A 756 18.84 -17.98 2.68
N PRO A 757 19.44 -18.11 3.87
CA PRO A 757 20.86 -18.38 4.12
C PRO A 757 21.18 -19.86 3.88
N ALA A 758 22.39 -20.14 3.41
CA ALA A 758 22.85 -21.51 3.25
C ALA A 758 23.08 -22.17 4.62
N THR A 759 22.66 -23.43 4.74
CA THR A 759 22.74 -24.19 6.01
C THR A 759 24.18 -24.25 6.52
N GLU A 760 25.15 -24.42 5.62
CA GLU A 760 26.57 -24.47 5.93
C GLU A 760 27.09 -23.15 6.51
N THR A 761 26.57 -22.02 6.00
CA THR A 761 26.96 -20.69 6.49
C THR A 761 26.38 -20.42 7.86
N ILE A 762 25.12 -20.81 8.11
CA ILE A 762 24.53 -20.72 9.46
C ILE A 762 25.30 -21.60 10.46
N ALA A 763 25.68 -22.81 10.08
CA ALA A 763 26.49 -23.68 10.92
C ALA A 763 27.84 -23.05 11.28
N ARG A 764 28.56 -22.46 10.27
CA ARG A 764 29.83 -21.77 10.50
C ARG A 764 29.68 -20.55 11.43
N LEU A 765 28.63 -19.77 11.28
CA LEU A 765 28.34 -18.61 12.15
C LEU A 765 28.09 -19.04 13.61
N GLY A 766 27.53 -20.22 13.83
CA GLY A 766 27.25 -20.78 15.16
C GLY A 766 28.40 -21.60 15.76
N GLU A 767 29.43 -22.02 15.00
CA GLU A 767 30.52 -22.94 15.42
C GLU A 767 31.24 -22.49 16.70
N ARG A 768 31.29 -21.16 16.96
CA ARG A 768 32.01 -20.57 18.11
C ARG A 768 31.08 -20.18 19.28
N GLY A 769 29.84 -20.63 19.27
CA GLY A 769 28.88 -20.37 20.34
C GLY A 769 28.26 -18.97 20.36
N GLY A 770 28.48 -18.17 19.29
CA GLY A 770 27.79 -16.89 19.10
C GLY A 770 26.29 -17.08 18.78
N VAL A 771 25.49 -16.07 19.13
CA VAL A 771 24.07 -16.03 18.77
C VAL A 771 23.92 -15.69 17.29
N VAL A 772 23.10 -16.45 16.56
CA VAL A 772 22.75 -16.16 15.17
C VAL A 772 21.29 -15.73 15.11
N GLU A 773 21.07 -14.47 14.73
CA GLU A 773 19.73 -13.89 14.50
C GLU A 773 19.48 -13.79 13.00
N ARG A 774 18.23 -14.06 12.59
CA ARG A 774 17.83 -14.06 11.17
C ARG A 774 16.54 -13.27 11.01
N THR A 775 16.51 -12.32 10.05
CA THR A 775 15.31 -11.49 9.83
C THR A 775 14.12 -12.27 9.28
N ASP A 776 14.34 -13.32 8.49
CA ASP A 776 13.25 -14.19 7.99
C ASP A 776 12.55 -15.02 9.08
N LEU A 777 13.22 -15.27 10.19
CA LEU A 777 12.66 -16.02 11.33
C LEU A 777 12.28 -15.13 12.50
N ASN A 778 12.99 -14.03 12.70
CA ASN A 778 12.91 -13.20 13.91
C ASN A 778 12.29 -11.82 13.65
N GLY A 779 11.99 -11.49 12.36
CA GLY A 779 11.59 -10.14 11.97
C GLY A 779 12.73 -9.13 12.15
N THR A 780 12.41 -7.87 12.34
CA THR A 780 13.39 -6.82 12.64
C THR A 780 14.12 -7.13 13.94
N VAL A 781 15.46 -7.09 13.89
CA VAL A 781 16.36 -7.41 15.01
C VAL A 781 17.06 -6.14 15.50
N THR A 782 16.86 -5.80 16.77
CA THR A 782 17.50 -4.64 17.40
C THR A 782 18.52 -5.07 18.45
N ILE A 783 19.73 -4.57 18.32
CA ILE A 783 20.82 -4.76 19.27
C ILE A 783 21.05 -3.44 20.00
N THR A 784 20.89 -3.45 21.33
CA THR A 784 21.05 -2.28 22.19
C THR A 784 22.26 -2.48 23.11
N VAL A 785 23.17 -1.50 23.12
CA VAL A 785 24.40 -1.49 23.91
C VAL A 785 24.43 -0.21 24.73
N PRO A 786 24.31 -0.28 26.09
CA PRO A 786 24.46 0.90 26.93
C PRO A 786 25.88 1.46 26.84
N LEU A 787 26.06 2.76 26.59
CA LEU A 787 27.40 3.37 26.45
C LEU A 787 28.22 3.30 27.73
N GLN A 788 27.57 3.22 28.90
CA GLN A 788 28.23 3.06 30.20
C GLN A 788 28.61 1.61 30.54
N GLN A 789 27.94 0.62 29.88
CA GLN A 789 28.17 -0.81 30.07
C GLN A 789 28.25 -1.52 28.72
N PRO A 790 29.28 -1.24 27.90
CA PRO A 790 29.34 -1.68 26.51
C PRO A 790 29.48 -3.19 26.33
N HIS A 791 29.85 -3.92 27.39
CA HIS A 791 29.88 -5.38 27.36
C HIS A 791 28.51 -6.04 27.47
N TYR A 792 27.47 -5.31 27.89
CA TYR A 792 26.11 -5.79 27.96
C TYR A 792 25.43 -5.56 26.62
N ILE A 793 25.07 -6.64 25.94
CA ILE A 793 24.36 -6.63 24.65
C ILE A 793 22.98 -7.19 24.87
N ARG A 794 21.97 -6.38 24.62
CA ARG A 794 20.55 -6.76 24.63
C ARG A 794 20.10 -6.94 23.19
N ILE A 795 19.50 -8.08 22.90
CA ILE A 795 18.92 -8.42 21.58
C ILE A 795 17.41 -8.45 21.72
N GLU A 796 16.73 -7.68 20.91
CA GLU A 796 15.27 -7.62 20.82
C GLU A 796 14.85 -8.03 19.41
N SER A 797 13.87 -8.91 19.32
CA SER A 797 13.27 -9.37 18.05
C SER A 797 11.80 -9.69 18.26
N GLN A 798 11.07 -10.04 17.22
CA GLN A 798 9.67 -10.50 17.34
C GLN A 798 9.52 -11.76 18.21
N LYS A 799 10.59 -12.55 18.39
CA LYS A 799 10.62 -13.72 19.28
C LYS A 799 10.90 -13.41 20.75
N GLY A 800 11.13 -12.17 21.08
CA GLY A 800 11.37 -11.74 22.46
C GLY A 800 12.74 -11.11 22.68
N ILE A 801 13.10 -10.98 23.94
CA ILE A 801 14.30 -10.26 24.38
C ILE A 801 15.30 -11.26 24.98
N ARG A 802 16.58 -11.15 24.62
CA ARG A 802 17.68 -11.95 25.16
C ARG A 802 18.96 -11.15 25.29
N ALA A 803 19.88 -11.63 26.11
CA ALA A 803 21.23 -11.10 26.21
C ALA A 803 22.22 -11.95 25.37
N ALA A 804 23.20 -11.31 24.78
CA ALA A 804 24.29 -12.05 24.13
C ALA A 804 25.23 -12.67 25.18
N PRO A 805 25.82 -13.83 24.90
CA PRO A 805 26.78 -14.47 25.80
C PRO A 805 28.01 -13.57 26.06
N ALA A 806 28.54 -13.60 27.28
CA ALA A 806 29.80 -12.93 27.57
C ALA A 806 30.91 -13.55 26.75
N ARG A 807 31.96 -12.75 26.39
CA ARG A 807 33.17 -13.32 25.79
C ARG A 807 33.80 -14.26 26.80
N SER A 808 34.10 -15.50 26.41
CA SER A 808 34.89 -16.39 27.23
C SER A 808 36.28 -15.78 27.45
N THR A 809 36.72 -15.70 28.68
CA THR A 809 38.02 -15.14 29.09
C THR A 809 39.22 -16.05 28.73
N ILE A 810 38.96 -17.19 28.09
CA ILE A 810 39.97 -18.14 27.66
C ILE A 810 40.70 -17.54 26.42
N GLY A 811 41.86 -16.86 26.65
CA GLY A 811 42.74 -16.42 25.56
C GLY A 811 43.19 -14.98 25.54
N ARG A 812 42.91 -14.16 26.57
CA ARG A 812 43.60 -12.86 26.70
C ARG A 812 45.03 -13.05 27.26
N ARG A 813 45.99 -13.30 26.41
CA ARG A 813 47.35 -12.72 26.66
C ARG A 813 47.19 -11.22 26.48
N ALA A 814 47.46 -10.48 27.57
CA ALA A 814 47.56 -9.04 27.54
C ALA A 814 48.53 -8.63 26.41
N PRO A 815 48.19 -7.72 25.53
CA PRO A 815 49.21 -7.10 24.69
C PRO A 815 50.14 -6.35 25.64
N SER A 816 51.43 -6.71 25.60
CA SER A 816 52.53 -5.95 26.25
C SER A 816 52.35 -4.49 25.87
N ALA A 817 52.41 -3.62 26.88
CA ALA A 817 52.43 -2.17 26.72
C ALA A 817 53.61 -1.79 25.84
N VAL A 818 53.40 -1.53 24.59
CA VAL A 818 54.28 -0.83 23.68
C VAL A 818 53.73 0.59 23.52
N ALA A 819 54.59 1.50 23.93
CA ALA A 819 54.48 2.93 24.00
C ALA A 819 53.45 3.59 23.09
N ALA A 820 52.55 4.35 23.71
CA ALA A 820 51.75 5.38 23.11
C ALA A 820 52.65 6.59 22.79
N ASP A 821 53.18 6.66 21.57
CA ASP A 821 53.64 7.90 20.95
C ASP A 821 53.77 7.67 19.44
N ALA A 822 52.64 7.75 18.76
CA ALA A 822 52.60 7.98 17.33
C ALA A 822 51.54 9.05 17.06
N ILE A 823 52.02 10.26 16.87
CA ILE A 823 51.25 11.41 16.37
C ILE A 823 50.68 11.03 14.98
N TRP A 824 49.39 10.85 14.91
CA TRP A 824 48.68 10.50 13.69
C TRP A 824 48.21 11.77 12.97
N PRO A 825 48.44 11.95 11.67
CA PRO A 825 47.76 13.00 10.92
C PRO A 825 46.31 12.62 10.70
N THR A 826 45.48 13.18 11.51
CA THR A 826 44.01 13.03 11.41
C THR A 826 43.48 13.83 10.22
N ARG A 827 43.05 13.16 9.15
CA ARG A 827 42.00 13.72 8.26
C ARG A 827 40.64 13.40 8.87
N LEU A 828 40.22 14.24 9.78
CA LEU A 828 38.87 14.21 10.35
C LEU A 828 37.95 15.04 9.46
N ALA A 829 37.08 14.40 8.70
CA ALA A 829 35.86 15.04 8.19
C ALA A 829 34.82 15.02 9.32
N SER A 830 34.73 16.10 10.09
CA SER A 830 33.67 16.28 11.08
C SER A 830 32.40 16.70 10.36
N VAL A 831 31.34 15.89 10.46
CA VAL A 831 30.00 16.31 10.12
C VAL A 831 29.50 17.21 11.25
N SER A 832 29.82 18.52 11.19
CA SER A 832 29.27 19.51 12.09
C SER A 832 28.30 20.40 11.30
N THR A 833 27.06 20.46 11.74
CA THR A 833 26.15 21.54 11.40
C THR A 833 26.57 22.77 12.19
N GLY A 834 27.43 23.64 11.61
CA GLY A 834 27.81 24.89 12.18
C GLY A 834 26.94 26.02 11.66
N SER A 835 26.27 26.71 12.56
CA SER A 835 25.77 28.06 12.36
C SER A 835 26.93 29.06 12.46
N GLY A 836 27.17 29.82 11.38
CA GLY A 836 27.75 31.17 11.32
C GLY A 836 29.13 31.43 11.91
N GLY A 837 30.02 31.93 11.04
CA GLY A 837 31.14 32.81 11.45
C GLY A 837 32.50 32.54 10.79
N SER A 838 32.85 33.40 9.82
CA SER A 838 34.15 33.88 9.36
C SER A 838 35.37 32.94 9.29
N GLY A 839 35.77 32.60 8.08
CA GLY A 839 37.13 32.75 7.59
C GLY A 839 38.21 31.85 8.13
N CYS A 840 38.46 30.69 7.44
CA CYS A 840 39.78 30.14 7.22
C CYS A 840 39.78 29.16 6.03
N PRO A 841 40.78 29.15 5.16
CA PRO A 841 40.75 28.39 3.92
C PRO A 841 41.02 26.92 4.17
N ILE A 842 40.04 26.10 3.83
CA ILE A 842 40.14 24.64 3.80
C ILE A 842 40.83 24.23 2.49
N PRO A 843 41.81 23.30 2.51
CA PRO A 843 42.35 22.77 1.26
C PRO A 843 41.25 22.03 0.49
N ARG A 844 41.04 22.43 -0.73
CA ARG A 844 40.08 21.85 -1.70
C ARG A 844 40.46 20.40 -1.96
N ALA A 845 39.74 19.46 -1.36
CA ALA A 845 39.64 18.11 -1.90
C ALA A 845 38.98 18.24 -3.30
N ARG A 846 39.64 17.65 -4.31
CA ARG A 846 39.20 17.70 -5.71
C ARG A 846 37.80 17.11 -5.82
N ILE A 847 36.77 17.95 -5.90
CA ILE A 847 35.46 17.62 -6.41
C ILE A 847 35.68 17.52 -7.91
N ARG A 848 35.62 16.30 -8.46
CA ARG A 848 35.47 16.13 -9.91
C ARG A 848 34.05 16.44 -10.30
N PRO A 849 33.78 17.46 -11.14
CA PRO A 849 32.47 17.72 -11.67
C PRO A 849 32.06 16.54 -12.59
N TRP A 850 30.82 16.15 -12.54
CA TRP A 850 30.19 15.27 -13.50
C TRP A 850 30.26 15.89 -14.89
N GLU A 851 31.15 15.43 -15.75
CA GLU A 851 31.13 15.77 -17.16
C GLU A 851 29.97 15.07 -17.83
N ARG A 852 29.11 15.88 -18.44
CA ARG A 852 27.99 15.40 -19.27
C ARG A 852 28.59 14.79 -20.55
N HIS A 853 28.79 13.49 -20.57
CA HIS A 853 28.95 12.77 -21.84
C HIS A 853 27.57 12.55 -22.45
N ARG A 854 27.32 13.31 -23.55
CA ARG A 854 26.25 13.01 -24.49
C ARG A 854 26.63 11.72 -25.20
N TYR A 855 25.83 10.70 -25.01
CA TYR A 855 25.84 9.58 -25.93
C TYR A 855 24.97 9.96 -27.13
N SER A 856 25.58 9.95 -28.32
CA SER A 856 24.94 9.95 -29.63
C SER A 856 24.34 8.57 -29.92
#